data_d57ee7a0a3e2c93292ed64c2ba0c28fb
#
_entry.id   d57ee7a0a3e2c93292ed64c2ba0c28fb
#
_cell.length_a   1.000
_cell.length_b   1.000
_cell.length_c   1.000
_cell.angle_alpha   90.00
_cell.angle_beta   90.00
_cell.angle_gamma   90.00
#
_symmetry.space_group_name_H-M   'P 1'
#
loop_
_entity.id
_entity.type
_entity.pdbx_description
1 polymer ?
#
loop_
_entity_poly.entity_id
_entity_poly.type
_entity_poly.pdbx_seq_one_letter_code
_entity_poly.pdbx_strand_id
1 'polypeptide(L)'
;MLQMNKNEILKSIKNKVYYAELPSKMDVSIKDNTLYITMDAEGVLQNMQNDASSFEGWVFCLKTFFPDINTVVIDWEDPAFSHDEKVIRTQQKHYYRFLVRAIWFVENYVWAVVDERRKAEMISFKHRFSVLTLNYPLQKSKDKSAKSETDQKMKYEAMLETAIYQHLSKTGFANHQLPMGLFDGQVSLATAITPGGASQADLWKIENDELCVYELKDCINTDNTHVGIITELMFYANVLHRLTITQEIQYPNDADKYRTSKRDNASRGFEHILDAIYQHSITHIKAVLLTDRLHPLIEYKKEQLLNDMSHSMTNIRFEHLTVLQLLPAELIPAPTYKEVQGTQQVRVLHTSPYFADVKGGGKWKAGLQNIELPYILEEGKELMNLYPAIREDAIDYFRLNGIGWWKSNDAHNTPTGHMLSSQISCVNHLFPLMRPDESASLLSILNSIQERYRFIRILTNPLDDTNCNGNICFEFIWKNRTLLGERAEKRGAMCTSIDAVIYAETDDNRRILIPIEWKYVETYEHKRAVQSSIDRYTSRLDNSSNIKEWRVEYEYDPLYELVRQTMLVEQIIKNNDTVLPVDDYLHINVIPGGNVELRSEVSLFPEGLKDKGKFIILEPSKLMLPIKGTHLDLYNYLEFRYWQ
;
A
#
# COMPACT_ATOMS: atom_id res chain seq x y z
N MET A 1 -9.01 3.38 -42.44
CA MET A 1 -9.87 3.21 -41.27
C MET A 1 -9.10 2.39 -40.25
N LEU A 2 -9.04 2.85 -38.99
CA LEU A 2 -8.30 2.18 -37.93
C LEU A 2 -9.08 0.95 -37.44
N GLN A 3 -8.41 -0.20 -37.38
CA GLN A 3 -9.04 -1.44 -36.89
C GLN A 3 -8.02 -2.14 -35.98
N MET A 4 -8.37 -2.29 -34.69
CA MET A 4 -7.47 -2.81 -33.67
C MET A 4 -8.24 -3.57 -32.60
N ASN A 5 -7.76 -4.74 -32.21
CA ASN A 5 -8.20 -5.44 -31.03
C ASN A 5 -7.47 -4.97 -29.76
N LYS A 6 -7.85 -5.45 -28.59
CA LYS A 6 -7.29 -5.07 -27.28
C LYS A 6 -5.76 -5.22 -27.22
N ASN A 7 -5.20 -6.30 -27.75
CA ASN A 7 -3.76 -6.55 -27.73
C ASN A 7 -3.00 -5.58 -28.61
N GLU A 8 -3.54 -5.24 -29.78
CA GLU A 8 -2.95 -4.27 -30.71
C GLU A 8 -3.00 -2.85 -30.14
N ILE A 9 -4.10 -2.49 -29.46
CA ILE A 9 -4.25 -1.24 -28.71
C ILE A 9 -3.17 -1.16 -27.62
N LEU A 10 -3.05 -2.21 -26.79
CA LEU A 10 -2.05 -2.27 -25.74
C LEU A 10 -0.63 -2.16 -26.27
N LYS A 11 -0.32 -2.86 -27.36
CA LYS A 11 0.99 -2.76 -28.03
C LYS A 11 1.29 -1.34 -28.52
N SER A 12 0.30 -0.68 -29.11
CA SER A 12 0.45 0.72 -29.54
C SER A 12 0.69 1.66 -28.37
N ILE A 13 -0.01 1.46 -27.25
CA ILE A 13 0.18 2.25 -26.03
C ILE A 13 1.59 2.05 -25.47
N LYS A 14 2.02 0.79 -25.28
CA LYS A 14 3.35 0.46 -24.74
C LYS A 14 4.53 1.01 -25.56
N ASN A 15 4.33 1.26 -26.84
CA ASN A 15 5.36 1.89 -27.69
C ASN A 15 5.61 3.38 -27.36
N LYS A 16 4.67 4.06 -26.69
CA LYS A 16 4.74 5.50 -26.40
C LYS A 16 4.62 5.83 -24.92
N VAL A 17 3.92 4.98 -24.17
CA VAL A 17 3.61 5.18 -22.75
C VAL A 17 4.07 3.96 -21.98
N TYR A 18 5.09 4.15 -21.20
CA TYR A 18 5.64 3.11 -20.35
C TYR A 18 4.67 2.85 -19.16
N TYR A 19 4.45 1.60 -18.78
CA TYR A 19 3.58 1.11 -17.69
C TYR A 19 2.07 1.11 -17.91
N ALA A 20 1.55 1.39 -19.09
CA ALA A 20 0.12 1.27 -19.30
C ALA A 20 -0.31 -0.18 -19.48
N GLU A 21 -1.33 -0.59 -18.74
CA GLU A 21 -2.05 -1.85 -18.93
C GLU A 21 -3.54 -1.57 -19.10
N LEU A 22 -4.21 -2.38 -19.92
CA LEU A 22 -5.67 -2.30 -20.06
C LEU A 22 -6.34 -3.23 -19.06
N PRO A 23 -7.50 -2.84 -18.49
CA PRO A 23 -8.20 -3.64 -17.49
C PRO A 23 -8.53 -5.06 -17.98
N SER A 24 -8.37 -6.06 -17.13
CA SER A 24 -8.70 -7.45 -17.47
C SER A 24 -10.19 -7.65 -17.69
N LYS A 25 -11.04 -6.99 -16.88
CA LYS A 25 -12.50 -7.07 -16.89
C LYS A 25 -13.20 -6.03 -17.79
N MET A 26 -12.50 -5.60 -18.81
CA MET A 26 -13.01 -4.68 -19.82
C MET A 26 -12.43 -5.08 -21.17
N ASP A 27 -13.29 -5.30 -22.17
CA ASP A 27 -12.84 -5.47 -23.56
C ASP A 27 -12.83 -4.13 -24.28
N VAL A 28 -11.83 -3.95 -25.16
CA VAL A 28 -11.60 -2.72 -25.90
C VAL A 28 -11.22 -3.05 -27.33
N SER A 29 -11.92 -2.44 -28.28
CA SER A 29 -11.56 -2.55 -29.71
C SER A 29 -11.84 -1.25 -30.47
N ILE A 30 -11.15 -1.07 -31.59
CA ILE A 30 -11.37 0.07 -32.49
C ILE A 30 -11.75 -0.49 -33.86
N LYS A 31 -12.88 -0.05 -34.41
CA LYS A 31 -13.35 -0.38 -35.77
C LYS A 31 -13.84 0.90 -36.45
N ASP A 32 -13.35 1.19 -37.64
CA ASP A 32 -13.81 2.32 -38.43
C ASP A 32 -13.85 3.66 -37.69
N ASN A 33 -12.80 3.93 -36.89
CA ASN A 33 -12.67 5.12 -36.04
C ASN A 33 -13.71 5.17 -34.89
N THR A 34 -14.36 4.07 -34.59
CA THR A 34 -15.24 3.91 -33.44
C THR A 34 -14.53 3.08 -32.37
N LEU A 35 -14.47 3.62 -31.15
CA LEU A 35 -13.97 2.91 -29.97
C LEU A 35 -15.15 2.14 -29.33
N TYR A 36 -15.00 0.85 -29.18
CA TYR A 36 -15.92 0.00 -28.43
C TYR A 36 -15.31 -0.35 -27.09
N ILE A 37 -16.05 -0.10 -26.02
CA ILE A 37 -15.68 -0.48 -24.67
C ILE A 37 -16.80 -1.33 -24.10
N THR A 38 -16.48 -2.56 -23.69
CA THR A 38 -17.43 -3.50 -23.10
C THR A 38 -16.92 -3.93 -21.73
N MET A 39 -17.64 -3.58 -20.65
CA MET A 39 -17.34 -4.07 -19.32
C MET A 39 -17.92 -5.47 -19.13
N ASP A 40 -17.17 -6.36 -18.47
CA ASP A 40 -17.68 -7.69 -18.14
C ASP A 40 -18.71 -7.67 -17.00
N ALA A 41 -19.38 -8.80 -16.79
CA ALA A 41 -20.45 -8.98 -15.82
C ALA A 41 -20.03 -8.71 -14.36
N GLU A 42 -18.75 -8.78 -14.03
CA GLU A 42 -18.22 -8.46 -12.70
C GLU A 42 -17.70 -7.03 -12.62
N GLY A 43 -17.16 -6.47 -13.71
CA GLY A 43 -16.62 -5.11 -13.76
C GLY A 43 -17.66 -4.06 -13.42
N VAL A 44 -18.89 -4.22 -13.90
CA VAL A 44 -20.00 -3.29 -13.60
C VAL A 44 -20.46 -3.33 -12.14
N LEU A 45 -20.06 -4.35 -11.38
CA LEU A 45 -20.40 -4.53 -9.97
C LEU A 45 -19.33 -4.03 -9.01
N GLN A 46 -18.23 -3.47 -9.53
CA GLN A 46 -17.10 -3.00 -8.73
C GLN A 46 -17.23 -1.53 -8.34
N ASN A 47 -16.35 -1.11 -7.44
CA ASN A 47 -16.21 0.30 -7.12
C ASN A 47 -15.80 1.10 -8.37
N MET A 48 -16.30 2.33 -8.51
CA MET A 48 -15.99 3.19 -9.65
C MET A 48 -14.49 3.56 -9.78
N GLN A 49 -13.72 3.45 -8.69
CA GLN A 49 -12.27 3.63 -8.70
C GLN A 49 -11.52 2.46 -9.35
N ASN A 50 -12.12 1.26 -9.34
CA ASN A 50 -11.47 0.10 -9.93
C ASN A 50 -11.37 0.25 -11.45
N ASP A 51 -10.24 -0.12 -11.98
CA ASP A 51 -9.92 -0.02 -13.41
C ASP A 51 -11.00 -0.60 -14.31
N ALA A 52 -11.57 -1.74 -13.94
CA ALA A 52 -12.63 -2.44 -14.67
C ALA A 52 -13.97 -1.69 -14.67
N SER A 53 -14.20 -0.76 -13.72
CA SER A 53 -15.42 0.04 -13.62
C SER A 53 -15.21 1.49 -14.07
N SER A 54 -13.98 1.91 -14.30
CA SER A 54 -13.58 3.30 -14.60
C SER A 54 -13.66 3.62 -16.09
N PHE A 55 -14.79 3.29 -16.75
CA PHE A 55 -14.89 3.41 -18.20
C PHE A 55 -14.66 4.84 -18.70
N GLU A 56 -15.09 5.87 -17.98
CA GLU A 56 -14.90 7.27 -18.37
C GLU A 56 -13.41 7.61 -18.49
N GLY A 57 -12.63 7.23 -17.50
CA GLY A 57 -11.18 7.44 -17.52
C GLY A 57 -10.53 6.77 -18.71
N TRP A 58 -10.91 5.52 -18.99
CA TRP A 58 -10.38 4.78 -20.14
C TRP A 58 -10.83 5.35 -21.47
N VAL A 59 -12.10 5.78 -21.58
CA VAL A 59 -12.60 6.44 -22.79
C VAL A 59 -11.78 7.68 -23.11
N PHE A 60 -11.57 8.57 -22.13
CA PHE A 60 -10.80 9.80 -22.36
C PHE A 60 -9.33 9.49 -22.67
N CYS A 61 -8.70 8.59 -21.94
CA CYS A 61 -7.32 8.18 -22.20
C CYS A 61 -7.14 7.63 -23.63
N LEU A 62 -8.02 6.70 -24.05
CA LEU A 62 -7.92 6.06 -25.36
C LEU A 62 -8.29 6.99 -26.49
N LYS A 63 -9.35 7.80 -26.34
CA LYS A 63 -9.74 8.79 -27.34
C LYS A 63 -8.64 9.84 -27.55
N THR A 64 -8.00 10.29 -26.49
CA THR A 64 -6.88 11.24 -26.57
C THR A 64 -5.62 10.58 -27.18
N PHE A 65 -5.40 9.31 -26.87
CA PHE A 65 -4.27 8.56 -27.44
C PHE A 65 -4.45 8.29 -28.96
N PHE A 66 -5.67 7.97 -29.38
CA PHE A 66 -6.06 7.71 -30.78
C PHE A 66 -6.98 8.84 -31.30
N PRO A 67 -6.44 9.95 -31.78
CA PRO A 67 -7.22 11.15 -32.12
C PRO A 67 -8.20 10.96 -33.28
N ASP A 68 -8.06 9.91 -34.07
CA ASP A 68 -8.96 9.58 -35.18
C ASP A 68 -10.29 8.98 -34.68
N ILE A 69 -10.43 8.66 -33.37
CA ILE A 69 -11.67 8.18 -32.79
C ILE A 69 -12.66 9.34 -32.72
N ASN A 70 -13.77 9.20 -33.44
CA ASN A 70 -14.85 10.18 -33.48
C ASN A 70 -16.14 9.71 -32.80
N THR A 71 -16.26 8.43 -32.53
CA THR A 71 -17.42 7.80 -31.85
C THR A 71 -16.93 6.81 -30.79
N VAL A 72 -17.64 6.75 -29.67
CA VAL A 72 -17.40 5.75 -28.62
C VAL A 72 -18.72 5.02 -28.33
N VAL A 73 -18.67 3.70 -28.37
CA VAL A 73 -19.81 2.82 -28.00
C VAL A 73 -19.49 2.18 -26.65
N ILE A 74 -20.35 2.43 -25.69
CA ILE A 74 -20.28 1.84 -24.34
C ILE A 74 -21.26 0.68 -24.26
N ASP A 75 -20.77 -0.47 -23.85
CA ASP A 75 -21.58 -1.68 -23.64
C ASP A 75 -21.14 -2.39 -22.37
N TRP A 76 -21.94 -3.32 -21.90
CA TRP A 76 -21.62 -4.18 -20.75
C TRP A 76 -22.33 -5.50 -20.84
N GLU A 77 -21.81 -6.52 -20.17
CA GLU A 77 -22.46 -7.80 -19.98
C GLU A 77 -23.51 -7.72 -18.89
N ASP A 78 -24.45 -8.65 -18.88
CA ASP A 78 -25.47 -8.72 -17.83
C ASP A 78 -24.78 -9.00 -16.48
N PRO A 79 -25.09 -8.23 -15.42
CA PRO A 79 -24.36 -8.30 -14.17
C PRO A 79 -24.46 -9.66 -13.48
N ALA A 80 -23.33 -10.24 -13.11
CA ALA A 80 -23.23 -11.51 -12.40
C ALA A 80 -23.39 -11.31 -10.88
N PHE A 81 -24.60 -11.07 -10.42
CA PHE A 81 -24.87 -10.87 -9.00
C PHE A 81 -24.58 -12.11 -8.14
N SER A 82 -24.03 -11.87 -6.94
CA SER A 82 -23.83 -12.92 -5.94
C SER A 82 -25.16 -13.50 -5.46
N HIS A 83 -25.13 -14.73 -4.93
CA HIS A 83 -26.27 -15.35 -4.25
C HIS A 83 -26.36 -14.97 -2.76
N ASP A 84 -25.31 -14.33 -2.19
CA ASP A 84 -25.31 -13.84 -0.81
C ASP A 84 -26.10 -12.53 -0.71
N GLU A 85 -27.12 -12.50 0.17
CA GLU A 85 -27.99 -11.32 0.32
C GLU A 85 -27.29 -10.03 0.72
N LYS A 86 -26.18 -10.11 1.47
CA LYS A 86 -25.42 -8.90 1.87
C LYS A 86 -24.57 -8.40 0.72
N VAL A 87 -23.97 -9.31 -0.03
CA VAL A 87 -23.14 -9.01 -1.18
C VAL A 87 -23.97 -8.44 -2.31
N ILE A 88 -25.10 -9.09 -2.67
CA ILE A 88 -25.98 -8.64 -3.76
C ILE A 88 -26.49 -7.22 -3.55
N ARG A 89 -26.85 -6.83 -2.31
CA ARG A 89 -27.30 -5.46 -2.02
C ARG A 89 -26.22 -4.42 -2.30
N THR A 90 -24.97 -4.72 -2.03
CA THR A 90 -23.84 -3.84 -2.32
C THR A 90 -23.56 -3.79 -3.81
N GLN A 91 -23.55 -4.95 -4.48
CA GLN A 91 -23.38 -5.06 -5.92
C GLN A 91 -24.45 -4.32 -6.70
N GLN A 92 -25.73 -4.41 -6.29
CA GLN A 92 -26.82 -3.65 -6.91
C GLN A 92 -26.58 -2.14 -6.85
N LYS A 93 -26.07 -1.62 -5.75
CA LYS A 93 -25.75 -0.19 -5.62
C LYS A 93 -24.57 0.22 -6.50
N HIS A 94 -23.56 -0.64 -6.66
CA HIS A 94 -22.47 -0.41 -7.60
C HIS A 94 -23.00 -0.37 -9.04
N TYR A 95 -23.85 -1.31 -9.39
CA TYR A 95 -24.48 -1.37 -10.71
C TYR A 95 -25.36 -0.15 -10.99
N TYR A 96 -26.18 0.27 -10.04
CA TYR A 96 -27.01 1.47 -10.19
C TYR A 96 -26.15 2.73 -10.35
N ARG A 97 -25.07 2.86 -9.60
CA ARG A 97 -24.10 3.95 -9.79
C ARG A 97 -23.46 3.90 -11.19
N PHE A 98 -23.12 2.70 -11.67
CA PHE A 98 -22.63 2.53 -13.04
C PHE A 98 -23.65 3.01 -14.07
N LEU A 99 -24.94 2.62 -13.96
CA LEU A 99 -26.00 3.07 -14.86
C LEU A 99 -26.20 4.60 -14.84
N VAL A 100 -26.19 5.22 -13.67
CA VAL A 100 -26.23 6.70 -13.54
C VAL A 100 -25.07 7.33 -14.32
N ARG A 101 -23.87 6.84 -14.13
CA ARG A 101 -22.67 7.34 -14.81
C ARG A 101 -22.76 7.17 -16.33
N ALA A 102 -23.17 6.00 -16.80
CA ALA A 102 -23.34 5.71 -18.23
C ALA A 102 -24.39 6.63 -18.87
N ILE A 103 -25.51 6.87 -18.19
CA ILE A 103 -26.57 7.78 -18.63
C ILE A 103 -26.01 9.21 -18.75
N TRP A 104 -25.42 9.74 -17.71
CA TRP A 104 -24.88 11.10 -17.70
C TRP A 104 -23.74 11.28 -18.71
N PHE A 105 -22.93 10.25 -18.92
CA PHE A 105 -21.84 10.30 -19.88
C PHE A 105 -22.36 10.49 -21.32
N VAL A 106 -23.35 9.74 -21.75
CA VAL A 106 -23.90 9.89 -23.11
C VAL A 106 -24.80 11.12 -23.25
N GLU A 107 -25.35 11.66 -22.16
CA GLU A 107 -26.04 12.95 -22.19
C GLU A 107 -25.06 14.11 -22.35
N ASN A 108 -23.90 14.05 -21.75
CA ASN A 108 -22.90 15.12 -21.79
C ASN A 108 -22.03 15.08 -23.06
N TYR A 109 -21.79 13.92 -23.65
CA TYR A 109 -20.84 13.78 -24.75
C TYR A 109 -21.52 13.21 -25.99
N VAL A 110 -21.81 14.08 -26.97
CA VAL A 110 -22.54 13.73 -28.22
C VAL A 110 -21.84 12.68 -29.08
N TRP A 111 -20.56 12.48 -28.90
CA TRP A 111 -19.75 11.45 -29.58
C TRP A 111 -19.79 10.10 -28.85
N ALA A 112 -20.40 10.01 -27.67
CA ALA A 112 -20.57 8.78 -26.91
C ALA A 112 -22.01 8.27 -27.04
N VAL A 113 -22.15 6.98 -27.30
CA VAL A 113 -23.45 6.29 -27.37
C VAL A 113 -23.37 4.99 -26.60
N VAL A 114 -24.51 4.48 -26.18
CA VAL A 114 -24.63 3.10 -25.65
C VAL A 114 -25.02 2.15 -26.75
N ASP A 115 -24.59 0.88 -26.61
CA ASP A 115 -25.07 -0.18 -27.50
C ASP A 115 -26.60 -0.26 -27.45
N GLU A 116 -27.21 -0.54 -28.60
CA GLU A 116 -28.69 -0.59 -28.74
C GLU A 116 -29.35 -1.54 -27.73
N ARG A 117 -28.66 -2.63 -27.39
CA ARG A 117 -29.16 -3.60 -26.40
C ARG A 117 -29.37 -3.02 -25.01
N ARG A 118 -28.64 -1.94 -24.66
CA ARG A 118 -28.64 -1.34 -23.32
C ARG A 118 -29.60 -0.14 -23.20
N LYS A 119 -30.09 0.40 -24.30
CA LYS A 119 -30.97 1.57 -24.28
C LYS A 119 -32.27 1.36 -23.51
N ALA A 120 -32.91 0.20 -23.67
CA ALA A 120 -34.15 -0.10 -22.97
C ALA A 120 -33.96 -0.16 -21.45
N GLU A 121 -32.84 -0.72 -21.00
CA GLU A 121 -32.48 -0.78 -19.57
C GLU A 121 -32.24 0.63 -18.99
N MET A 122 -31.51 1.47 -19.69
CA MET A 122 -31.27 2.87 -19.27
C MET A 122 -32.56 3.68 -19.16
N ILE A 123 -33.47 3.52 -20.13
CA ILE A 123 -34.78 4.18 -20.11
C ILE A 123 -35.59 3.71 -18.89
N SER A 124 -35.64 2.39 -18.67
CA SER A 124 -36.32 1.80 -17.51
C SER A 124 -35.74 2.31 -16.20
N PHE A 125 -34.40 2.41 -16.09
CA PHE A 125 -33.72 2.94 -14.92
C PHE A 125 -34.08 4.40 -14.67
N LYS A 126 -34.04 5.26 -15.69
CA LYS A 126 -34.45 6.69 -15.58
C LYS A 126 -35.91 6.85 -15.12
N HIS A 127 -36.80 6.04 -15.62
CA HIS A 127 -38.21 6.05 -15.18
C HIS A 127 -38.39 5.63 -13.73
N ARG A 128 -37.63 4.61 -13.30
CA ARG A 128 -37.68 4.11 -11.93
C ARG A 128 -37.13 5.12 -10.92
N PHE A 129 -36.03 5.81 -11.24
CA PHE A 129 -35.35 6.76 -10.37
C PHE A 129 -35.46 8.19 -10.93
N SER A 130 -36.69 8.67 -11.06
CA SER A 130 -36.96 10.01 -11.65
C SER A 130 -36.67 11.17 -10.72
N VAL A 131 -36.57 10.92 -9.40
CA VAL A 131 -36.26 11.96 -8.39
C VAL A 131 -35.02 11.57 -7.62
N LEU A 132 -33.88 12.13 -8.00
CA LEU A 132 -32.62 11.92 -7.32
C LEU A 132 -32.43 12.90 -6.17
N THR A 133 -32.14 12.38 -5.00
CA THR A 133 -31.86 13.15 -3.80
C THR A 133 -30.45 12.94 -3.34
N LEU A 134 -29.73 14.02 -3.00
CA LEU A 134 -28.36 13.95 -2.54
C LEU A 134 -28.30 13.67 -1.05
N ASN A 135 -27.28 12.91 -0.66
CA ASN A 135 -26.98 12.69 0.75
C ASN A 135 -26.59 13.99 1.45
N TYR A 136 -26.90 14.06 2.74
CA TYR A 136 -26.44 15.11 3.64
C TYR A 136 -25.89 14.47 4.92
N PRO A 137 -25.15 15.18 5.79
CA PRO A 137 -24.60 14.61 7.01
C PRO A 137 -25.70 14.13 7.97
N LEU A 138 -26.11 12.86 7.86
CA LEU A 138 -27.25 12.28 8.58
C LEU A 138 -26.97 11.97 10.04
N GLN A 139 -25.78 11.60 10.37
CA GLN A 139 -25.34 11.27 11.73
C GLN A 139 -23.82 11.26 11.77
N LYS A 140 -23.29 11.30 13.01
CA LYS A 140 -21.90 10.99 13.30
C LYS A 140 -21.40 9.90 12.33
N SER A 141 -20.86 10.29 11.18
CA SER A 141 -19.77 9.48 10.67
C SER A 141 -18.88 9.37 11.90
N LYS A 142 -18.62 8.17 12.38
CA LYS A 142 -17.56 7.98 13.35
C LYS A 142 -16.38 8.63 12.67
N ASP A 143 -16.07 9.84 13.10
CA ASP A 143 -14.89 10.55 12.66
C ASP A 143 -13.76 9.57 12.87
N LYS A 144 -13.18 9.07 11.80
CA LYS A 144 -12.00 8.20 11.93
C LYS A 144 -10.86 8.99 12.56
N SER A 145 -10.94 10.33 12.52
CA SER A 145 -10.06 11.25 13.24
C SER A 145 -10.39 11.38 14.73
N ALA A 146 -11.60 11.03 15.18
CA ALA A 146 -12.02 11.07 16.58
C ALA A 146 -11.99 9.70 17.29
N LYS A 147 -11.42 8.68 16.68
CA LYS A 147 -10.99 7.50 17.42
C LYS A 147 -9.69 7.86 18.13
N SER A 148 -9.84 8.08 19.44
CA SER A 148 -8.81 8.16 20.48
C SER A 148 -7.38 8.35 19.97
N GLU A 149 -6.68 9.28 20.54
CA GLU A 149 -5.24 9.53 20.42
C GLU A 149 -4.34 8.30 20.66
N THR A 150 -4.88 7.09 20.60
CA THR A 150 -4.20 5.82 20.68
C THR A 150 -4.40 5.05 19.37
N ASP A 151 -3.33 5.00 18.55
CA ASP A 151 -2.93 3.83 17.79
C ASP A 151 -3.57 3.51 16.41
N GLN A 152 -3.83 4.49 15.54
CA GLN A 152 -3.75 4.19 14.09
C GLN A 152 -3.03 5.33 13.37
N LYS A 153 -1.80 5.09 12.91
CA LYS A 153 -1.13 5.98 11.95
C LYS A 153 -2.10 6.24 10.80
N MET A 154 -2.44 7.50 10.56
CA MET A 154 -3.28 7.91 9.44
C MET A 154 -2.55 7.53 8.14
N LYS A 155 -3.30 7.08 7.13
CA LYS A 155 -2.73 6.88 5.80
C LYS A 155 -2.23 8.23 5.25
N TYR A 156 -1.18 8.19 4.46
CA TYR A 156 -0.55 9.38 3.89
C TYR A 156 -1.54 10.29 3.14
N GLU A 157 -2.43 9.71 2.31
CA GLU A 157 -3.50 10.45 1.62
C GLU A 157 -4.42 11.21 2.60
N ALA A 158 -4.79 10.60 3.73
CA ALA A 158 -5.61 11.27 4.75
C ALA A 158 -4.86 12.37 5.50
N MET A 159 -3.54 12.24 5.66
CA MET A 159 -2.69 13.30 6.22
C MET A 159 -2.59 14.49 5.25
N LEU A 160 -2.41 14.23 3.96
CA LEU A 160 -2.44 15.26 2.90
C LEU A 160 -3.79 15.97 2.86
N GLU A 161 -4.91 15.21 2.82
CA GLU A 161 -6.27 15.76 2.83
C GLU A 161 -6.46 16.72 4.01
N THR A 162 -6.05 16.30 5.20
CA THR A 162 -6.15 17.11 6.42
C THR A 162 -5.30 18.39 6.33
N ALA A 163 -4.06 18.30 5.88
CA ALA A 163 -3.15 19.44 5.76
C ALA A 163 -3.68 20.47 4.73
N ILE A 164 -4.15 19.98 3.57
CA ILE A 164 -4.73 20.84 2.53
C ILE A 164 -6.01 21.50 3.03
N TYR A 165 -6.92 20.74 3.65
CA TYR A 165 -8.13 21.29 4.24
C TYR A 165 -7.83 22.39 5.25
N GLN A 166 -6.91 22.15 6.19
CA GLN A 166 -6.52 23.14 7.20
C GLN A 166 -5.90 24.41 6.59
N HIS A 167 -5.23 24.28 5.46
CA HIS A 167 -4.66 25.43 4.75
C HIS A 167 -5.75 26.20 3.98
N LEU A 168 -6.57 25.52 3.18
CA LEU A 168 -7.61 26.14 2.37
C LEU A 168 -8.69 26.84 3.23
N SER A 169 -9.04 26.27 4.38
CA SER A 169 -10.04 26.86 5.30
C SER A 169 -9.62 28.19 5.92
N LYS A 170 -8.33 28.56 5.87
CA LYS A 170 -7.84 29.87 6.31
C LYS A 170 -8.17 30.99 5.32
N THR A 171 -8.43 30.67 4.06
CA THR A 171 -8.60 31.63 2.96
C THR A 171 -10.02 31.72 2.40
N GLY A 172 -10.96 30.91 2.87
CA GLY A 172 -12.34 30.88 2.37
C GLY A 172 -13.16 29.73 2.94
N PHE A 173 -14.35 29.53 2.35
CA PHE A 173 -15.22 28.40 2.70
C PHE A 173 -14.72 27.14 2.04
N ALA A 174 -13.88 26.41 2.72
CA ALA A 174 -13.38 25.10 2.30
C ALA A 174 -13.67 24.04 3.36
N ASN A 175 -13.90 22.82 2.92
CA ASN A 175 -14.08 21.67 3.81
C ASN A 175 -13.70 20.38 3.07
N HIS A 176 -13.84 19.23 3.74
CA HIS A 176 -13.48 17.92 3.22
C HIS A 176 -14.64 16.93 3.38
N GLN A 177 -14.53 15.79 2.69
CA GLN A 177 -15.46 14.67 2.79
C GLN A 177 -16.93 15.08 2.52
N LEU A 178 -17.18 15.80 1.42
CA LEU A 178 -18.55 16.19 1.03
C LEU A 178 -19.34 14.95 0.60
N PRO A 179 -20.49 14.64 1.25
CA PRO A 179 -21.31 13.51 0.87
C PRO A 179 -21.89 13.64 -0.55
N MET A 180 -21.68 12.61 -1.38
CA MET A 180 -22.10 12.54 -2.80
C MET A 180 -22.98 11.32 -3.10
N GLY A 181 -23.53 10.68 -2.07
CA GLY A 181 -24.41 9.53 -2.24
C GLY A 181 -25.78 9.93 -2.80
N LEU A 182 -26.33 9.15 -3.73
CA LEU A 182 -27.62 9.37 -4.35
C LEU A 182 -28.68 8.44 -3.77
N PHE A 183 -29.91 8.96 -3.63
CA PHE A 183 -31.06 8.29 -3.05
C PHE A 183 -32.30 8.51 -3.91
N ASP A 184 -33.24 7.59 -3.83
CA ASP A 184 -34.56 7.69 -4.43
C ASP A 184 -35.52 8.41 -3.46
N GLY A 185 -35.68 9.69 -3.63
CA GLY A 185 -36.55 10.57 -2.85
C GLY A 185 -36.06 10.79 -1.41
N GLN A 186 -36.30 9.86 -0.50
CA GLN A 186 -35.88 9.99 0.90
C GLN A 186 -34.48 9.45 1.14
N VAL A 187 -33.71 10.09 2.00
CA VAL A 187 -32.36 9.62 2.37
C VAL A 187 -32.45 8.55 3.45
N SER A 188 -32.29 7.29 3.05
CA SER A 188 -32.29 6.12 3.94
C SER A 188 -31.46 4.98 3.37
N LEU A 189 -31.15 3.97 4.18
CA LEU A 189 -30.45 2.77 3.70
C LEU A 189 -31.25 2.00 2.65
N ALA A 190 -32.58 2.05 2.72
CA ALA A 190 -33.49 1.33 1.80
C ALA A 190 -33.59 2.01 0.43
N THR A 191 -33.44 3.34 0.38
CA THR A 191 -33.58 4.15 -0.83
C THR A 191 -32.24 4.52 -1.46
N ALA A 192 -31.13 4.08 -0.87
CA ALA A 192 -29.79 4.39 -1.38
C ALA A 192 -29.56 3.75 -2.75
N ILE A 193 -29.33 4.56 -3.76
CA ILE A 193 -28.98 4.17 -5.13
C ILE A 193 -27.48 3.89 -5.24
N THR A 194 -26.63 4.67 -4.57
CA THR A 194 -25.19 4.47 -4.56
C THR A 194 -24.70 3.73 -3.32
N PRO A 195 -23.53 3.06 -3.36
CA PRO A 195 -23.01 2.27 -2.25
C PRO A 195 -22.84 3.08 -0.96
N GLY A 196 -23.32 2.54 0.14
CA GLY A 196 -23.02 2.95 1.52
C GLY A 196 -23.47 4.36 1.95
N GLY A 197 -24.01 5.16 1.08
CA GLY A 197 -24.16 6.60 1.31
C GLY A 197 -22.83 7.33 1.55
N ALA A 198 -21.71 6.66 1.26
CA ALA A 198 -20.35 7.03 1.60
C ALA A 198 -19.51 7.46 0.39
N SER A 199 -20.09 7.66 -0.79
CA SER A 199 -19.41 8.42 -1.84
C SER A 199 -19.18 9.82 -1.31
N GLN A 200 -17.94 10.24 -1.18
CA GLN A 200 -17.58 11.56 -0.64
C GLN A 200 -16.50 12.14 -1.53
N ALA A 201 -16.65 13.43 -1.90
CA ALA A 201 -15.55 14.15 -2.52
C ALA A 201 -14.53 14.52 -1.42
N ASP A 202 -13.26 14.34 -1.69
CA ASP A 202 -12.19 14.52 -0.70
C ASP A 202 -12.15 15.95 -0.16
N LEU A 203 -12.11 16.92 -1.05
CA LEU A 203 -12.03 18.34 -0.69
C LEU A 203 -12.98 19.16 -1.55
N TRP A 204 -13.45 20.28 -1.01
CA TRP A 204 -14.25 21.26 -1.76
C TRP A 204 -14.04 22.68 -1.22
N LYS A 205 -14.28 23.66 -2.08
CA LYS A 205 -14.16 25.09 -1.76
C LYS A 205 -15.17 25.87 -2.58
N ILE A 206 -15.82 26.87 -1.94
CA ILE A 206 -16.59 27.87 -2.66
C ILE A 206 -15.73 29.13 -2.78
N GLU A 207 -15.55 29.60 -4.00
CA GLU A 207 -14.77 30.78 -4.32
C GLU A 207 -15.54 31.64 -5.33
N ASN A 208 -16.05 32.76 -4.86
CA ASN A 208 -17.01 33.60 -5.62
C ASN A 208 -18.25 32.81 -6.06
N ASP A 209 -18.46 32.66 -7.36
CA ASP A 209 -19.57 31.93 -7.98
C ASP A 209 -19.16 30.52 -8.46
N GLU A 210 -17.98 30.08 -8.08
CA GLU A 210 -17.43 28.79 -8.47
C GLU A 210 -17.39 27.83 -7.29
N LEU A 211 -17.91 26.62 -7.49
CA LEU A 211 -17.73 25.49 -6.56
C LEU A 211 -16.60 24.58 -7.06
N CYS A 212 -15.48 24.63 -6.35
CA CYS A 212 -14.34 23.76 -6.62
C CYS A 212 -14.50 22.43 -5.89
N VAL A 213 -14.32 21.31 -6.59
CA VAL A 213 -14.26 19.96 -6.02
C VAL A 213 -12.94 19.32 -6.41
N TYR A 214 -12.28 18.69 -5.43
CA TYR A 214 -10.97 18.08 -5.60
C TYR A 214 -11.08 16.59 -5.31
N GLU A 215 -10.51 15.78 -6.17
CA GLU A 215 -10.24 14.38 -5.93
C GLU A 215 -8.75 14.22 -5.72
N LEU A 216 -8.36 13.84 -4.51
CA LEU A 216 -6.98 13.68 -4.09
C LEU A 216 -6.52 12.26 -4.31
N LYS A 217 -5.35 12.10 -4.90
CA LYS A 217 -4.63 10.82 -4.87
C LYS A 217 -3.19 11.04 -4.41
N ASP A 218 -2.74 10.15 -3.55
CA ASP A 218 -1.35 10.17 -3.17
C ASP A 218 -0.43 9.94 -4.38
N CYS A 219 0.74 10.54 -4.36
CA CYS A 219 1.70 10.48 -5.47
C CYS A 219 2.46 9.15 -5.54
N ILE A 220 2.06 8.19 -4.74
CA ILE A 220 2.84 6.97 -4.46
C ILE A 220 2.49 5.87 -5.46
N ASN A 221 1.27 5.79 -5.97
CA ASN A 221 0.84 4.75 -6.90
C ASN A 221 0.60 5.30 -8.30
N THR A 222 1.08 4.57 -9.32
CA THR A 222 0.86 4.87 -10.75
C THR A 222 0.24 3.68 -11.48
N ASP A 223 -0.60 2.91 -10.77
CA ASP A 223 -1.33 1.78 -11.33
C ASP A 223 -2.62 2.23 -12.06
N ASN A 224 -3.40 1.27 -12.54
CA ASN A 224 -4.64 1.55 -13.26
C ASN A 224 -5.69 2.27 -12.40
N THR A 225 -5.59 2.24 -11.06
CA THR A 225 -6.55 2.91 -10.19
C THR A 225 -6.48 4.42 -10.31
N HIS A 226 -5.36 4.96 -10.74
CA HIS A 226 -5.23 6.39 -11.02
C HIS A 226 -5.96 6.85 -12.29
N VAL A 227 -6.33 5.97 -13.20
CA VAL A 227 -7.29 6.28 -14.27
C VAL A 227 -8.69 6.48 -13.67
N GLY A 228 -9.01 5.77 -12.59
CA GLY A 228 -10.23 5.92 -11.82
C GLY A 228 -10.45 7.30 -11.19
N ILE A 229 -9.40 8.10 -10.98
CA ILE A 229 -9.52 9.49 -10.50
C ILE A 229 -10.39 10.33 -11.45
N ILE A 230 -10.28 10.14 -12.77
CA ILE A 230 -11.13 10.81 -13.76
C ILE A 230 -12.59 10.45 -13.53
N THR A 231 -12.87 9.15 -13.36
CA THR A 231 -14.22 8.63 -13.14
C THR A 231 -14.87 9.18 -11.89
N GLU A 232 -14.14 9.21 -10.77
CA GLU A 232 -14.65 9.78 -9.52
C GLU A 232 -14.94 11.27 -9.65
N LEU A 233 -13.96 12.01 -10.14
CA LEU A 233 -14.08 13.44 -10.30
C LEU A 233 -15.22 13.81 -11.24
N MET A 234 -15.41 13.08 -12.35
CA MET A 234 -16.54 13.27 -13.26
C MET A 234 -17.86 12.98 -12.59
N PHE A 235 -17.95 11.92 -11.78
CA PHE A 235 -19.19 11.62 -11.04
C PHE A 235 -19.53 12.77 -10.08
N TYR A 236 -18.56 13.24 -9.29
CA TYR A 236 -18.78 14.32 -8.34
C TYR A 236 -19.10 15.65 -9.02
N ALA A 237 -18.40 15.99 -10.10
CA ALA A 237 -18.68 17.18 -10.88
C ALA A 237 -20.10 17.16 -11.47
N ASN A 238 -20.55 16.02 -12.00
CA ASN A 238 -21.91 15.83 -12.49
C ASN A 238 -22.98 15.96 -11.39
N VAL A 239 -22.73 15.34 -10.22
CA VAL A 239 -23.63 15.47 -9.06
C VAL A 239 -23.78 16.94 -8.67
N LEU A 240 -22.67 17.66 -8.53
CA LEU A 240 -22.69 19.07 -8.13
C LEU A 240 -23.33 19.97 -9.20
N HIS A 241 -23.05 19.75 -10.47
CA HIS A 241 -23.65 20.47 -11.56
C HIS A 241 -25.18 20.29 -11.57
N ARG A 242 -25.66 19.06 -11.43
CA ARG A 242 -27.08 18.72 -11.40
C ARG A 242 -27.76 19.19 -10.12
N LEU A 243 -27.04 19.41 -9.06
CA LEU A 243 -27.51 19.96 -7.80
C LEU A 243 -27.64 21.49 -7.86
N THR A 244 -26.60 22.18 -8.36
CA THR A 244 -26.47 23.64 -8.23
C THR A 244 -26.91 24.42 -9.48
N ILE A 245 -26.66 23.86 -10.68
CA ILE A 245 -26.88 24.58 -11.95
C ILE A 245 -28.17 24.15 -12.62
N THR A 246 -28.35 22.84 -12.90
CA THR A 246 -29.55 22.35 -13.59
C THR A 246 -30.72 22.00 -12.64
N GLN A 247 -30.42 21.82 -11.35
CA GLN A 247 -31.40 21.51 -10.30
C GLN A 247 -32.18 20.20 -10.53
N GLU A 248 -31.59 19.27 -11.24
CA GLU A 248 -32.13 17.91 -11.46
C GLU A 248 -31.97 16.99 -10.23
N ILE A 249 -31.03 17.32 -9.35
CA ILE A 249 -30.81 16.70 -8.05
C ILE A 249 -31.14 17.73 -6.97
N GLN A 250 -31.72 17.28 -5.86
CA GLN A 250 -32.06 18.14 -4.74
C GLN A 250 -31.65 17.54 -3.40
N TYR A 251 -31.50 18.37 -2.39
CA TYR A 251 -31.46 17.89 -1.02
C TYR A 251 -32.91 17.59 -0.52
N PRO A 252 -33.06 16.69 0.47
CA PRO A 252 -34.35 16.43 1.09
C PRO A 252 -34.94 17.72 1.70
N ASN A 253 -36.27 17.80 1.74
CA ASN A 253 -37.00 18.97 2.31
C ASN A 253 -36.62 19.29 3.77
N ASP A 254 -36.10 18.31 4.52
CA ASP A 254 -35.69 18.49 5.91
C ASP A 254 -34.19 18.84 6.05
N ALA A 255 -33.48 19.09 4.95
CA ALA A 255 -32.06 19.44 4.96
C ALA A 255 -31.75 20.72 5.74
N ASP A 256 -32.70 21.70 5.80
CA ASP A 256 -32.55 22.94 6.55
C ASP A 256 -32.20 22.75 8.03
N LYS A 257 -32.61 21.65 8.65
CA LYS A 257 -32.27 21.35 10.04
C LYS A 257 -30.75 21.23 10.29
N TYR A 258 -29.96 20.99 9.24
CA TYR A 258 -28.50 20.89 9.32
C TYR A 258 -27.82 22.25 9.12
N ARG A 259 -28.48 23.24 8.57
CA ARG A 259 -27.94 24.59 8.38
C ARG A 259 -27.58 25.28 9.70
N THR A 260 -28.38 25.06 10.75
CA THR A 260 -28.20 25.69 12.06
C THR A 260 -27.63 24.78 13.12
N SER A 261 -27.21 23.56 12.76
CA SER A 261 -26.69 22.58 13.69
C SER A 261 -25.33 23.02 14.23
N LYS A 262 -25.26 23.40 15.51
CA LYS A 262 -24.02 23.71 16.25
C LYS A 262 -23.14 22.48 16.49
N ARG A 263 -23.38 21.38 15.83
CA ARG A 263 -22.52 20.18 15.93
C ARG A 263 -21.38 20.34 14.93
N ASP A 264 -20.33 21.01 15.38
CA ASP A 264 -19.17 21.45 14.59
C ASP A 264 -18.51 20.36 13.70
N ASN A 265 -18.69 19.09 14.02
CA ASN A 265 -18.13 17.96 13.26
C ASN A 265 -19.16 17.27 12.33
N ALA A 266 -20.41 17.69 12.31
CA ALA A 266 -21.46 17.01 11.54
C ALA A 266 -21.84 17.75 10.25
N SER A 267 -21.63 19.05 10.17
CA SER A 267 -22.07 19.86 9.02
C SER A 267 -21.07 19.82 7.86
N ARG A 268 -19.78 19.65 8.13
CA ARG A 268 -18.70 19.70 7.13
C ARG A 268 -18.85 20.84 6.14
N GLY A 269 -19.27 22.00 6.62
CA GLY A 269 -19.56 23.16 5.80
C GLY A 269 -20.84 23.05 4.97
N PHE A 270 -21.71 22.09 5.26
CA PHE A 270 -22.95 21.84 4.52
C PHE A 270 -23.88 23.07 4.46
N GLU A 271 -23.92 23.86 5.52
CA GLU A 271 -24.63 25.11 5.58
C GLU A 271 -24.24 26.08 4.45
N HIS A 272 -22.97 26.17 4.11
CA HIS A 272 -22.46 27.04 3.05
C HIS A 272 -22.92 26.59 1.66
N ILE A 273 -22.95 25.26 1.43
CA ILE A 273 -23.49 24.71 0.17
C ILE A 273 -25.00 24.95 0.08
N LEU A 274 -25.76 24.72 1.17
CA LEU A 274 -27.19 25.01 1.19
C LEU A 274 -27.48 26.48 0.91
N ASP A 275 -26.74 27.38 1.56
CA ASP A 275 -26.92 28.84 1.35
C ASP A 275 -26.58 29.20 -0.10
N ALA A 276 -25.52 28.67 -0.68
CA ALA A 276 -25.14 28.92 -2.06
C ALA A 276 -26.20 28.40 -3.06
N ILE A 277 -26.81 27.23 -2.79
CA ILE A 277 -27.89 26.66 -3.61
C ILE A 277 -29.15 27.54 -3.53
N TYR A 278 -29.60 27.93 -2.33
CA TYR A 278 -30.80 28.75 -2.16
C TYR A 278 -30.62 30.15 -2.70
N GLN A 279 -29.41 30.69 -2.71
CA GLN A 279 -29.08 31.98 -3.30
C GLN A 279 -28.81 31.92 -4.80
N HIS A 280 -28.76 30.71 -5.39
CA HIS A 280 -28.34 30.48 -6.78
C HIS A 280 -27.01 31.15 -7.11
N SER A 281 -26.08 31.16 -6.14
CA SER A 281 -24.81 31.86 -6.26
C SER A 281 -23.73 31.07 -6.98
N ILE A 282 -23.90 29.75 -7.15
CA ILE A 282 -22.96 28.90 -7.88
C ILE A 282 -23.38 28.84 -9.35
N THR A 283 -22.52 29.33 -10.22
CA THR A 283 -22.72 29.32 -11.69
C THR A 283 -21.73 28.44 -12.41
N HIS A 284 -20.65 28.07 -11.77
CA HIS A 284 -19.58 27.24 -12.34
C HIS A 284 -19.11 26.14 -11.38
N ILE A 285 -18.70 25.01 -11.95
CA ILE A 285 -18.05 23.92 -11.23
C ILE A 285 -16.61 23.79 -11.73
N LYS A 286 -15.66 23.80 -10.83
CA LYS A 286 -14.26 23.50 -11.08
C LYS A 286 -13.92 22.14 -10.50
N ALA A 287 -13.62 21.18 -11.34
CA ALA A 287 -13.28 19.82 -10.96
C ALA A 287 -11.77 19.60 -11.11
N VAL A 288 -11.09 19.26 -10.01
CA VAL A 288 -9.63 19.25 -9.93
C VAL A 288 -9.11 17.85 -9.64
N LEU A 289 -8.30 17.33 -10.55
CA LEU A 289 -7.42 16.19 -10.31
C LEU A 289 -6.26 16.66 -9.43
N LEU A 290 -6.23 16.29 -8.16
CA LEU A 290 -5.21 16.75 -7.21
C LEU A 290 -4.22 15.63 -6.92
N THR A 291 -3.08 15.66 -7.59
CA THR A 291 -2.01 14.66 -7.41
C THR A 291 -0.71 15.16 -8.00
N ASP A 292 0.42 14.80 -7.40
CA ASP A 292 1.76 15.13 -7.94
C ASP A 292 2.20 14.19 -9.07
N ARG A 293 1.50 13.07 -9.25
CA ARG A 293 1.76 12.10 -10.33
C ARG A 293 0.46 11.61 -10.94
N LEU A 294 0.32 11.81 -12.21
CA LEU A 294 -0.78 11.26 -12.99
C LEU A 294 -0.40 9.89 -13.57
N HIS A 295 -1.41 9.05 -13.81
CA HIS A 295 -1.23 7.85 -14.61
C HIS A 295 -0.61 8.23 -15.97
N PRO A 296 0.38 7.45 -16.50
CA PRO A 296 1.11 7.82 -17.71
C PRO A 296 0.23 8.09 -18.93
N LEU A 297 -0.93 7.43 -19.06
CA LEU A 297 -1.89 7.71 -20.13
C LEU A 297 -2.60 9.05 -19.99
N ILE A 298 -2.83 9.50 -18.75
CA ILE A 298 -3.39 10.83 -18.50
C ILE A 298 -2.33 11.89 -18.79
N GLU A 299 -1.10 11.68 -18.29
CA GLU A 299 0.01 12.63 -18.47
C GLU A 299 0.42 12.80 -19.94
N TYR A 300 0.30 11.75 -20.77
CA TYR A 300 0.75 11.74 -22.16
C TYR A 300 0.23 12.90 -23.01
N LYS A 301 -1.04 13.28 -22.80
CA LYS A 301 -1.67 14.44 -23.44
C LYS A 301 -2.66 15.12 -22.50
N LYS A 302 -2.23 15.41 -21.30
CA LYS A 302 -3.03 15.91 -20.21
C LYS A 302 -3.93 17.10 -20.58
N GLU A 303 -3.34 18.11 -21.17
CA GLU A 303 -4.09 19.33 -21.53
C GLU A 303 -5.20 19.04 -22.53
N GLN A 304 -4.94 18.20 -23.54
CA GLN A 304 -5.96 17.79 -24.50
C GLN A 304 -7.08 17.00 -23.81
N LEU A 305 -6.71 16.06 -22.93
CA LEU A 305 -7.66 15.22 -22.20
C LEU A 305 -8.58 16.09 -21.33
N LEU A 306 -8.04 17.01 -20.54
CA LEU A 306 -8.79 17.89 -19.67
C LEU A 306 -9.69 18.86 -20.47
N ASN A 307 -9.21 19.34 -21.61
CA ASN A 307 -10.01 20.15 -22.52
C ASN A 307 -11.18 19.36 -23.13
N ASP A 308 -10.92 18.12 -23.58
CA ASP A 308 -11.96 17.23 -24.12
C ASP A 308 -13.04 16.90 -23.06
N MET A 309 -12.64 16.73 -21.79
CA MET A 309 -13.58 16.56 -20.67
C MET A 309 -14.44 17.79 -20.45
N SER A 310 -13.85 18.99 -20.54
CA SER A 310 -14.53 20.28 -20.27
C SER A 310 -15.41 20.74 -21.42
N HIS A 311 -15.01 20.47 -22.66
CA HIS A 311 -15.59 21.10 -23.85
C HIS A 311 -17.09 20.81 -24.06
N SER A 312 -17.56 19.64 -23.67
CA SER A 312 -18.96 19.22 -23.86
C SER A 312 -19.86 19.50 -22.64
N MET A 313 -19.30 19.96 -21.54
CA MET A 313 -20.03 20.23 -20.31
C MET A 313 -20.10 21.72 -20.02
N THR A 314 -21.26 22.33 -20.26
CA THR A 314 -21.46 23.74 -19.94
C THR A 314 -21.25 24.00 -18.45
N ASN A 315 -20.47 25.03 -18.12
CA ASN A 315 -20.22 25.48 -16.75
C ASN A 315 -19.44 24.48 -15.87
N ILE A 316 -18.80 23.49 -16.47
CA ILE A 316 -17.83 22.63 -15.76
C ILE A 316 -16.48 22.75 -16.47
N ARG A 317 -15.42 22.91 -15.68
CA ARG A 317 -14.05 22.81 -16.15
C ARG A 317 -13.26 21.79 -15.34
N PHE A 318 -12.43 21.03 -16.02
CA PHE A 318 -11.52 20.05 -15.41
C PHE A 318 -10.10 20.58 -15.45
N GLU A 319 -9.41 20.49 -14.33
CA GLU A 319 -8.03 20.94 -14.16
C GLU A 319 -7.20 19.90 -13.43
N HIS A 320 -5.88 20.00 -13.56
CA HIS A 320 -4.94 19.27 -12.76
C HIS A 320 -4.10 20.22 -11.92
N LEU A 321 -3.99 19.94 -10.63
CA LEU A 321 -3.10 20.65 -9.72
C LEU A 321 -2.22 19.66 -8.97
N THR A 322 -0.99 20.05 -8.70
CA THR A 322 -0.11 19.35 -7.79
C THR A 322 -0.38 19.78 -6.34
N VAL A 323 0.01 18.97 -5.38
CA VAL A 323 -0.11 19.32 -3.95
C VAL A 323 0.66 20.61 -3.65
N LEU A 324 1.84 20.79 -4.24
CA LEU A 324 2.68 22.00 -4.08
C LEU A 324 2.00 23.29 -4.60
N GLN A 325 1.05 23.19 -5.53
CA GLN A 325 0.28 24.36 -5.99
C GLN A 325 -0.81 24.80 -5.01
N LEU A 326 -1.22 23.91 -4.09
CA LEU A 326 -2.24 24.20 -3.08
C LEU A 326 -1.67 24.35 -1.67
N LEU A 327 -0.57 23.68 -1.36
CA LEU A 327 -0.01 23.58 0.00
C LEU A 327 1.47 23.96 0.00
N PRO A 328 1.93 24.89 0.84
CA PRO A 328 3.34 25.17 1.04
C PRO A 328 4.14 23.91 1.38
N ALA A 329 5.35 23.79 0.84
CA ALA A 329 6.18 22.57 0.97
C ALA A 329 6.42 22.15 2.43
N GLU A 330 6.57 23.11 3.33
CA GLU A 330 6.76 22.88 4.77
C GLU A 330 5.54 22.32 5.50
N LEU A 331 4.35 22.37 4.88
CA LEU A 331 3.10 21.82 5.42
C LEU A 331 2.76 20.46 4.82
N ILE A 332 3.50 20.00 3.82
CA ILE A 332 3.29 18.69 3.21
C ILE A 332 3.79 17.60 4.18
N PRO A 333 2.93 16.68 4.64
CA PRO A 333 3.38 15.60 5.49
C PRO A 333 4.37 14.68 4.75
N ALA A 334 5.37 14.19 5.46
CA ALA A 334 6.29 13.21 4.89
C ALA A 334 5.63 11.82 4.86
N PRO A 335 5.77 11.05 3.76
CA PRO A 335 5.32 9.67 3.72
C PRO A 335 6.14 8.81 4.69
N THR A 336 5.53 7.78 5.25
CA THR A 336 6.25 6.79 6.06
C THR A 336 7.25 6.00 5.19
N TYR A 337 8.30 5.49 5.81
CA TYR A 337 9.28 4.65 5.09
C TYR A 337 8.61 3.46 4.39
N LYS A 338 7.60 2.85 5.02
CA LYS A 338 6.83 1.75 4.42
C LYS A 338 6.10 2.16 3.14
N GLU A 339 5.51 3.34 3.10
CA GLU A 339 4.83 3.87 1.91
C GLU A 339 5.83 4.13 0.79
N VAL A 340 6.98 4.75 1.11
CA VAL A 340 8.07 4.96 0.15
C VAL A 340 8.55 3.64 -0.44
N GLN A 341 8.79 2.64 0.41
CA GLN A 341 9.25 1.32 -0.05
C GLN A 341 8.15 0.56 -0.83
N GLY A 342 6.88 0.71 -0.46
CA GLY A 342 5.76 0.17 -1.25
C GLY A 342 5.79 0.66 -2.69
N THR A 343 5.96 1.95 -2.88
CA THR A 343 6.13 2.59 -4.19
C THR A 343 7.35 2.07 -4.94
N GLN A 344 8.46 1.97 -4.24
CA GLN A 344 9.70 1.45 -4.84
C GLN A 344 9.49 0.02 -5.34
N GLN A 345 8.81 -0.85 -4.58
CA GLN A 345 8.56 -2.22 -5.00
C GLN A 345 7.62 -2.30 -6.22
N VAL A 346 6.61 -1.43 -6.31
CA VAL A 346 5.77 -1.31 -7.51
C VAL A 346 6.61 -0.90 -8.72
N ARG A 347 7.48 0.09 -8.58
CA ARG A 347 8.41 0.48 -9.63
C ARG A 347 9.32 -0.68 -10.05
N VAL A 348 9.86 -1.43 -9.09
CA VAL A 348 10.70 -2.62 -9.34
C VAL A 348 9.96 -3.65 -10.17
N LEU A 349 8.70 -3.95 -9.83
CA LEU A 349 7.86 -4.88 -10.60
C LEU A 349 7.74 -4.47 -12.08
N HIS A 350 7.59 -3.18 -12.33
CA HIS A 350 7.39 -2.69 -13.70
C HIS A 350 8.68 -2.46 -14.49
N THR A 351 9.83 -2.26 -13.83
CA THR A 351 11.07 -1.86 -14.52
C THR A 351 12.18 -2.90 -14.50
N SER A 352 12.12 -3.82 -13.55
CA SER A 352 13.19 -4.80 -13.38
C SER A 352 13.04 -5.98 -14.34
N PRO A 353 14.10 -6.37 -15.06
CA PRO A 353 14.07 -7.56 -15.90
C PRO A 353 13.85 -8.85 -15.08
N TYR A 354 14.11 -8.83 -13.79
CA TYR A 354 13.88 -9.99 -12.90
C TYR A 354 12.39 -10.26 -12.66
N PHE A 355 11.50 -9.32 -13.00
CA PHE A 355 10.05 -9.42 -12.83
C PHE A 355 9.29 -9.24 -14.16
N ALA A 356 9.92 -9.52 -15.29
CA ALA A 356 9.39 -9.20 -16.63
C ALA A 356 7.97 -9.75 -16.88
N ASP A 357 7.61 -10.91 -16.35
CA ASP A 357 6.31 -11.55 -16.52
C ASP A 357 5.53 -11.70 -15.21
N VAL A 358 5.76 -10.78 -14.28
CA VAL A 358 5.17 -10.82 -12.93
C VAL A 358 4.35 -9.57 -12.69
N LYS A 359 3.14 -9.76 -12.20
CA LYS A 359 2.24 -8.65 -11.84
C LYS A 359 2.13 -8.48 -10.33
N GLY A 360 1.84 -7.25 -9.92
CA GLY A 360 1.36 -6.91 -8.60
C GLY A 360 -0.16 -7.13 -8.47
N GLY A 361 -0.72 -6.72 -7.33
CA GLY A 361 -2.16 -6.85 -7.07
C GLY A 361 -2.55 -8.20 -6.46
N GLY A 362 -1.59 -8.94 -5.93
CA GLY A 362 -1.85 -10.15 -5.17
C GLY A 362 -2.65 -9.87 -3.89
N LYS A 363 -3.37 -10.88 -3.41
CA LYS A 363 -4.27 -10.78 -2.26
C LYS A 363 -3.50 -10.84 -0.95
N TRP A 364 -3.85 -9.93 -0.04
CA TRP A 364 -3.33 -9.88 1.32
C TRP A 364 -4.45 -9.99 2.34
N LYS A 365 -4.31 -10.89 3.29
CA LYS A 365 -5.28 -11.06 4.36
C LYS A 365 -5.04 -10.03 5.46
N ALA A 366 -5.84 -8.97 5.47
CA ALA A 366 -5.86 -7.96 6.52
C ALA A 366 -7.04 -8.25 7.48
N GLY A 367 -6.78 -8.91 8.60
CA GLY A 367 -7.82 -9.35 9.51
C GLY A 367 -8.78 -10.37 8.87
N LEU A 368 -10.05 -9.98 8.69
CA LEU A 368 -11.08 -10.81 8.05
C LEU A 368 -11.26 -10.50 6.54
N GLN A 369 -10.56 -9.50 6.01
CA GLN A 369 -10.69 -9.06 4.62
C GLN A 369 -9.46 -9.45 3.80
N ASN A 370 -9.69 -9.83 2.55
CA ASN A 370 -8.63 -9.90 1.55
C ASN A 370 -8.59 -8.56 0.83
N ILE A 371 -7.43 -7.89 0.88
CA ILE A 371 -7.16 -6.67 0.13
C ILE A 371 -6.13 -6.97 -0.95
N GLU A 372 -6.28 -6.36 -2.12
CA GLU A 372 -5.27 -6.41 -3.18
C GLU A 372 -4.27 -5.27 -2.94
N LEU A 373 -2.97 -5.60 -3.00
CA LEU A 373 -1.90 -4.62 -2.83
C LEU A 373 -0.95 -4.68 -4.02
N PRO A 374 -0.59 -3.53 -4.61
CA PRO A 374 0.18 -3.48 -5.86
C PRO A 374 1.61 -4.05 -5.73
N TYR A 375 2.16 -4.09 -4.53
CA TYR A 375 3.48 -4.65 -4.21
C TYR A 375 3.41 -6.10 -3.66
N ILE A 376 2.29 -6.79 -3.85
CA ILE A 376 2.19 -8.23 -3.62
C ILE A 376 2.12 -8.94 -4.97
N LEU A 377 2.94 -9.94 -5.16
CA LEU A 377 2.97 -10.71 -6.39
C LEU A 377 1.67 -11.48 -6.59
N GLU A 378 1.22 -11.61 -7.83
CA GLU A 378 0.10 -12.46 -8.19
C GLU A 378 0.32 -13.91 -7.75
N GLU A 379 -0.79 -14.63 -7.53
CA GLU A 379 -0.78 -16.01 -7.07
C GLU A 379 0.00 -16.93 -8.03
N GLY A 380 0.86 -17.77 -7.46
CA GLY A 380 1.73 -18.68 -8.21
C GLY A 380 3.06 -18.04 -8.66
N LYS A 381 3.30 -16.76 -8.33
CA LYS A 381 4.55 -16.05 -8.65
C LYS A 381 5.41 -15.73 -7.41
N GLU A 382 5.06 -16.25 -6.26
CA GLU A 382 5.72 -15.95 -4.97
C GLU A 382 7.22 -16.23 -4.99
N LEU A 383 7.65 -17.27 -5.72
CA LEU A 383 9.06 -17.59 -5.94
C LEU A 383 9.88 -16.46 -6.54
N MET A 384 9.24 -15.63 -7.36
CA MET A 384 9.90 -14.50 -8.01
C MET A 384 10.34 -13.44 -7.00
N ASN A 385 9.82 -13.48 -5.77
CA ASN A 385 10.22 -12.60 -4.68
C ASN A 385 11.65 -12.88 -4.17
N LEU A 386 12.19 -14.06 -4.47
CA LEU A 386 13.59 -14.41 -4.16
C LEU A 386 14.53 -14.02 -5.31
N TYR A 387 15.77 -13.68 -4.95
CA TYR A 387 16.84 -13.47 -5.93
C TYR A 387 17.00 -14.72 -6.82
N PRO A 388 17.08 -14.59 -8.15
CA PRO A 388 17.03 -15.74 -9.05
C PRO A 388 18.01 -16.88 -8.74
N ALA A 389 19.24 -16.53 -8.35
CA ALA A 389 20.28 -17.51 -8.12
C ALA A 389 20.11 -18.37 -6.85
N ILE A 390 19.17 -17.99 -5.96
CA ILE A 390 18.96 -18.70 -4.68
C ILE A 390 17.60 -19.41 -4.58
N ARG A 391 16.74 -19.30 -5.58
CA ARG A 391 15.33 -19.72 -5.48
C ARG A 391 15.17 -21.16 -5.03
N GLU A 392 15.82 -22.09 -5.71
CA GLU A 392 15.73 -23.53 -5.41
C GLU A 392 16.41 -23.85 -4.08
N ASP A 393 17.64 -23.39 -3.89
CA ASP A 393 18.43 -23.66 -2.68
C ASP A 393 17.77 -23.12 -1.41
N ALA A 394 17.18 -21.92 -1.46
CA ALA A 394 16.52 -21.32 -0.31
C ALA A 394 15.23 -22.08 0.08
N ILE A 395 14.44 -22.51 -0.92
CA ILE A 395 13.23 -23.32 -0.66
C ILE A 395 13.63 -24.65 -0.03
N ASP A 396 14.62 -25.33 -0.58
CA ASP A 396 15.09 -26.60 -0.06
C ASP A 396 15.65 -26.46 1.35
N TYR A 397 16.43 -25.41 1.62
CA TYR A 397 16.92 -25.12 2.96
C TYR A 397 15.77 -24.92 3.96
N PHE A 398 14.80 -24.07 3.65
CA PHE A 398 13.67 -23.81 4.54
C PHE A 398 12.82 -25.05 4.76
N ARG A 399 12.55 -25.81 3.70
CA ARG A 399 11.80 -27.08 3.77
C ARG A 399 12.52 -28.15 4.60
N LEU A 400 13.81 -28.37 4.37
CA LEU A 400 14.61 -29.39 5.06
C LEU A 400 14.78 -29.10 6.55
N ASN A 401 14.79 -27.81 6.90
CA ASN A 401 14.97 -27.37 8.27
C ASN A 401 13.63 -27.05 8.99
N GLY A 402 12.50 -27.32 8.37
CA GLY A 402 11.18 -27.07 8.95
C GLY A 402 10.93 -25.59 9.27
N ILE A 403 11.54 -24.67 8.49
CA ILE A 403 11.35 -23.21 8.64
C ILE A 403 10.16 -22.80 7.80
N GLY A 404 9.19 -22.10 8.42
CA GLY A 404 8.05 -21.53 7.73
C GLY A 404 8.39 -20.20 7.08
N TRP A 405 7.86 -19.94 5.89
CA TRP A 405 7.87 -18.61 5.32
C TRP A 405 6.81 -17.75 5.99
N TRP A 406 7.13 -16.51 6.28
CA TRP A 406 6.22 -15.59 6.94
C TRP A 406 4.94 -15.38 6.12
N LYS A 407 3.78 -15.68 6.75
CA LYS A 407 2.46 -15.60 6.11
C LYS A 407 2.35 -16.33 4.75
N SER A 408 3.11 -17.37 4.54
CA SER A 408 2.83 -18.32 3.48
C SER A 408 1.44 -18.92 3.67
N ASN A 409 0.66 -18.97 2.59
CA ASN A 409 -0.73 -19.41 2.66
C ASN A 409 -0.90 -20.91 2.53
N ASP A 410 0.20 -21.70 2.48
CA ASP A 410 0.06 -23.02 1.93
C ASP A 410 0.76 -24.17 2.65
N ALA A 411 0.22 -25.35 2.39
CA ALA A 411 0.80 -26.64 2.73
C ALA A 411 2.15 -26.92 2.01
N HIS A 412 2.55 -26.07 1.06
CA HIS A 412 3.73 -26.27 0.19
C HIS A 412 4.95 -25.49 0.65
N ASN A 413 4.81 -24.69 1.73
CA ASN A 413 5.90 -23.88 2.28
C ASN A 413 6.60 -23.00 1.23
N THR A 414 5.81 -22.28 0.41
CA THR A 414 6.32 -21.30 -0.55
C THR A 414 6.65 -19.97 0.10
N PRO A 415 7.60 -19.17 -0.42
CA PRO A 415 7.86 -17.83 0.07
C PRO A 415 6.62 -16.94 -0.06
N THR A 416 6.55 -15.89 0.75
CA THR A 416 5.48 -14.89 0.59
C THR A 416 5.66 -14.07 -0.68
N GLY A 417 4.58 -13.77 -1.38
CA GLY A 417 4.57 -12.80 -2.49
C GLY A 417 4.69 -11.33 -2.02
N HIS A 418 4.70 -11.07 -0.71
CA HIS A 418 4.77 -9.72 -0.16
C HIS A 418 6.18 -9.13 -0.29
N MET A 419 6.38 -8.19 -1.21
CA MET A 419 7.70 -7.64 -1.54
C MET A 419 8.32 -6.79 -0.42
N LEU A 420 7.54 -6.37 0.58
CA LEU A 420 8.01 -5.65 1.77
C LEU A 420 8.33 -6.60 2.96
N SER A 421 8.49 -7.90 2.74
CA SER A 421 8.84 -8.85 3.79
C SER A 421 10.29 -8.70 4.22
N SER A 422 10.54 -8.50 5.53
CA SER A 422 11.89 -8.48 6.11
C SER A 422 12.59 -9.82 5.96
N GLN A 423 11.87 -10.95 6.15
CA GLN A 423 12.41 -12.29 5.95
C GLN A 423 12.93 -12.47 4.52
N ILE A 424 12.15 -12.09 3.51
CA ILE A 424 12.59 -12.15 2.10
C ILE A 424 13.77 -11.21 1.87
N SER A 425 13.75 -10.01 2.45
CA SER A 425 14.89 -9.09 2.36
C SER A 425 16.14 -9.68 2.98
N CYS A 426 16.08 -10.24 4.19
CA CYS A 426 17.20 -10.93 4.84
C CYS A 426 17.75 -12.06 3.96
N VAL A 427 16.87 -12.95 3.47
CA VAL A 427 17.27 -14.09 2.62
C VAL A 427 17.91 -13.61 1.32
N ASN A 428 17.36 -12.61 0.64
CA ASN A 428 17.94 -12.10 -0.60
C ASN A 428 19.32 -11.47 -0.41
N HIS A 429 19.61 -10.90 0.75
CA HIS A 429 20.91 -10.30 1.04
C HIS A 429 21.94 -11.36 1.49
N LEU A 430 21.57 -12.26 2.37
CA LEU A 430 22.51 -13.12 3.08
C LEU A 430 22.60 -14.54 2.50
N PHE A 431 21.52 -15.10 1.93
CA PHE A 431 21.52 -16.47 1.44
C PHE A 431 22.52 -16.73 0.31
N PRO A 432 22.82 -15.79 -0.62
CA PRO A 432 23.88 -15.97 -1.61
C PRO A 432 25.25 -16.25 -0.98
N LEU A 433 25.49 -15.84 0.26
CA LEU A 433 26.75 -15.99 1.01
C LEU A 433 26.76 -17.23 1.92
N MET A 434 25.69 -18.04 1.87
CA MET A 434 25.54 -19.19 2.75
C MET A 434 26.52 -20.34 2.42
N ARG A 435 26.91 -20.48 1.14
CA ARG A 435 27.77 -21.59 0.71
C ARG A 435 29.18 -21.50 1.31
N PRO A 436 29.82 -22.64 1.60
CA PRO A 436 31.17 -22.65 2.19
C PRO A 436 32.23 -21.90 1.38
N ASP A 437 32.12 -21.88 0.05
CA ASP A 437 33.01 -21.14 -0.85
C ASP A 437 32.93 -19.63 -0.71
N GLU A 438 31.84 -19.09 -0.09
CA GLU A 438 31.63 -17.68 0.21
C GLU A 438 32.20 -17.21 1.56
N SER A 439 32.93 -18.08 2.26
CA SER A 439 33.53 -17.71 3.57
C SER A 439 34.42 -16.45 3.49
N ALA A 440 35.16 -16.29 2.39
CA ALA A 440 36.01 -15.12 2.18
C ALA A 440 35.17 -13.80 2.05
N SER A 441 34.03 -13.86 1.38
CA SER A 441 33.10 -12.76 1.24
C SER A 441 32.53 -12.35 2.61
N LEU A 442 32.11 -13.30 3.42
CA LEU A 442 31.63 -13.05 4.78
C LEU A 442 32.71 -12.48 5.70
N LEU A 443 33.96 -13.01 5.65
CA LEU A 443 35.06 -12.44 6.41
C LEU A 443 35.35 -10.99 6.00
N SER A 444 35.29 -10.69 4.71
CA SER A 444 35.41 -9.31 4.22
C SER A 444 34.36 -8.40 4.81
N ILE A 445 33.09 -8.85 4.83
CA ILE A 445 32.00 -8.11 5.45
C ILE A 445 32.26 -7.91 6.95
N LEU A 446 32.47 -8.99 7.70
CA LEU A 446 32.59 -8.94 9.15
C LEU A 446 33.77 -8.05 9.61
N ASN A 447 34.88 -8.11 8.91
CA ASN A 447 36.06 -7.31 9.22
C ASN A 447 35.92 -5.84 8.80
N SER A 448 34.98 -5.52 7.91
CA SER A 448 34.77 -4.12 7.46
C SER A 448 33.75 -3.33 8.30
N ILE A 449 32.83 -4.02 8.96
CA ILE A 449 31.72 -3.34 9.67
C ILE A 449 32.05 -3.03 11.13
N GLN A 450 33.16 -3.51 11.67
CA GLN A 450 33.59 -3.31 13.04
C GLN A 450 35.10 -3.50 13.20
N GLU A 451 35.69 -2.99 14.29
CA GLU A 451 37.14 -3.06 14.58
C GLU A 451 37.45 -3.88 15.84
N ARG A 452 36.43 -4.40 16.53
CA ARG A 452 36.56 -5.10 17.81
C ARG A 452 37.22 -6.48 17.67
N TYR A 453 36.89 -7.20 16.60
CA TYR A 453 37.32 -8.54 16.31
C TYR A 453 38.01 -8.62 14.94
N ARG A 454 39.07 -9.39 14.84
CA ARG A 454 39.65 -9.74 13.57
C ARG A 454 39.31 -11.18 13.25
N PHE A 455 38.29 -11.36 12.42
CA PHE A 455 37.81 -12.68 12.01
C PHE A 455 38.74 -13.28 10.95
N ILE A 456 39.11 -14.58 11.14
CA ILE A 456 40.00 -15.31 10.25
C ILE A 456 39.33 -16.52 9.62
N ARG A 457 38.25 -17.04 10.21
CA ARG A 457 37.56 -18.23 9.71
C ARG A 457 36.05 -18.17 10.04
N ILE A 458 35.22 -18.57 9.08
CA ILE A 458 33.82 -18.89 9.33
C ILE A 458 33.72 -20.33 9.76
N LEU A 459 32.97 -20.60 10.81
CA LEU A 459 32.78 -21.94 11.37
C LEU A 459 31.36 -22.42 11.04
N THR A 460 31.23 -23.72 10.76
CA THR A 460 29.90 -24.34 10.64
C THR A 460 29.28 -24.46 12.02
N ASN A 461 28.02 -24.03 12.15
CA ASN A 461 27.27 -24.18 13.39
C ASN A 461 26.67 -25.59 13.49
N PRO A 462 27.13 -26.42 14.46
CA PRO A 462 26.70 -27.81 14.55
C PRO A 462 25.39 -28.01 15.32
N LEU A 463 24.77 -26.94 15.86
CA LEU A 463 23.79 -27.08 16.95
C LEU A 463 22.47 -26.36 16.76
N ASP A 464 22.23 -25.81 15.63
CA ASP A 464 20.87 -25.40 15.41
C ASP A 464 19.97 -26.59 15.09
N ASP A 465 18.67 -26.43 15.25
CA ASP A 465 17.68 -27.42 14.84
C ASP A 465 17.60 -27.55 13.29
N THR A 466 18.43 -26.80 12.58
CA THR A 466 18.28 -26.56 11.13
C THR A 466 19.31 -27.34 10.28
N ASN A 467 20.08 -28.28 10.80
CA ASN A 467 21.10 -28.99 10.03
C ASN A 467 21.92 -28.06 9.11
N CYS A 468 22.37 -26.93 9.63
CA CYS A 468 23.05 -25.90 8.87
C CYS A 468 24.44 -26.41 8.43
N ASN A 469 24.59 -26.71 7.17
CA ASN A 469 25.86 -27.06 6.56
C ASN A 469 26.60 -25.90 5.91
N GLY A 470 26.05 -24.68 6.06
CA GLY A 470 26.57 -23.46 5.45
C GLY A 470 27.18 -22.46 6.43
N ASN A 471 27.59 -21.35 5.90
CA ASN A 471 28.21 -20.25 6.64
C ASN A 471 27.21 -19.48 7.52
N ILE A 472 25.90 -19.57 7.25
CA ILE A 472 24.83 -18.78 7.89
C ILE A 472 23.68 -19.72 8.26
N CYS A 473 23.15 -19.58 9.47
CA CYS A 473 21.93 -20.24 9.89
C CYS A 473 20.78 -19.23 9.87
N PHE A 474 19.71 -19.52 9.13
CA PHE A 474 18.52 -18.66 9.09
C PHE A 474 17.47 -19.13 10.09
N GLU A 475 16.69 -18.18 10.64
CA GLU A 475 15.64 -18.43 11.62
C GLU A 475 16.15 -19.29 12.78
N PHE A 476 17.29 -18.90 13.31
CA PHE A 476 18.00 -19.66 14.35
C PHE A 476 17.20 -19.73 15.63
N ILE A 477 17.03 -20.93 16.15
CA ILE A 477 16.52 -21.21 17.49
C ILE A 477 17.42 -22.20 18.20
N TRP A 478 17.65 -21.96 19.48
CA TRP A 478 18.50 -22.81 20.27
C TRP A 478 17.82 -24.15 20.61
N LYS A 479 18.56 -25.25 20.52
CA LYS A 479 18.03 -26.61 20.80
C LYS A 479 17.41 -26.73 22.22
N ASN A 480 18.03 -26.09 23.21
CA ASN A 480 17.51 -26.08 24.58
C ASN A 480 16.61 -24.81 24.77
N ARG A 481 15.36 -24.92 24.39
CA ARG A 481 14.37 -23.84 24.45
C ARG A 481 13.99 -23.42 25.86
N THR A 482 14.40 -24.19 26.90
CA THR A 482 14.11 -23.85 28.29
C THR A 482 15.14 -22.90 28.92
N LEU A 483 16.25 -22.57 28.24
CA LEU A 483 17.29 -21.68 28.75
C LEU A 483 16.73 -20.36 29.26
N LEU A 484 15.79 -19.78 28.51
CA LEU A 484 15.10 -18.55 28.89
C LEU A 484 13.78 -18.81 29.63
N GLY A 485 13.45 -20.08 29.94
CA GLY A 485 12.17 -20.46 30.54
C GLY A 485 10.98 -20.31 29.59
N GLU A 486 11.24 -20.34 28.31
CA GLU A 486 10.21 -20.27 27.26
C GLU A 486 9.49 -21.61 27.10
N ARG A 487 8.19 -21.56 26.80
CA ARG A 487 7.36 -22.76 26.58
C ARG A 487 7.27 -23.05 25.08
N ALA A 488 8.38 -23.40 24.45
CA ALA A 488 8.37 -23.70 23.03
C ALA A 488 8.12 -25.19 22.78
N GLU A 489 6.93 -25.53 22.33
CA GLU A 489 6.64 -26.90 21.86
C GLU A 489 6.97 -27.06 20.38
N LYS A 490 6.91 -25.97 19.59
CA LYS A 490 7.14 -25.95 18.14
C LYS A 490 7.98 -24.74 17.73
N ARG A 491 8.69 -24.85 16.61
CA ARG A 491 9.38 -23.72 15.95
C ARG A 491 8.39 -22.58 15.66
N GLY A 492 8.78 -21.35 15.92
CA GLY A 492 7.98 -20.15 15.66
C GLY A 492 6.92 -19.82 16.70
N ALA A 493 6.69 -20.66 17.72
CA ALA A 493 5.70 -20.41 18.77
C ALA A 493 6.38 -20.24 20.13
N MET A 494 6.28 -19.02 20.70
CA MET A 494 6.73 -18.71 22.09
C MET A 494 8.20 -19.04 22.38
N CYS A 495 9.07 -19.03 21.38
CA CYS A 495 10.51 -19.14 21.55
C CYS A 495 11.21 -17.95 20.90
N THR A 496 12.39 -17.61 21.44
CA THR A 496 13.26 -16.61 20.83
C THR A 496 13.87 -17.20 19.56
N SER A 497 13.70 -16.53 18.44
CA SER A 497 14.38 -16.78 17.16
C SER A 497 15.26 -15.60 16.79
N ILE A 498 16.23 -15.84 15.91
CA ILE A 498 17.12 -14.83 15.36
C ILE A 498 17.12 -15.02 13.85
N ASP A 499 16.92 -13.96 13.08
CA ASP A 499 16.73 -14.03 11.63
C ASP A 499 17.90 -14.72 10.91
N ALA A 500 19.16 -14.39 11.31
CA ALA A 500 20.33 -15.07 10.81
C ALA A 500 21.45 -15.12 11.88
N VAL A 501 22.25 -16.15 11.85
CA VAL A 501 23.41 -16.30 12.75
C VAL A 501 24.62 -16.73 11.97
N ILE A 502 25.75 -16.05 12.21
CA ILE A 502 27.08 -16.44 11.73
C ILE A 502 27.92 -16.89 12.93
N TYR A 503 28.72 -17.93 12.76
CA TYR A 503 29.66 -18.41 13.75
C TYR A 503 31.06 -18.30 13.20
N ALA A 504 31.93 -17.54 13.85
CA ALA A 504 33.25 -17.20 13.32
C ALA A 504 34.35 -17.26 14.40
N GLU A 505 35.58 -17.49 13.95
CA GLU A 505 36.79 -17.53 14.79
C GLU A 505 37.66 -16.31 14.50
N THR A 506 38.23 -15.76 15.56
CA THR A 506 39.16 -14.62 15.53
C THR A 506 40.63 -15.05 15.52
N ASP A 507 41.52 -14.13 15.22
CA ASP A 507 42.97 -14.38 15.19
C ASP A 507 43.57 -14.71 16.57
N ASP A 508 42.87 -14.37 17.65
CA ASP A 508 43.21 -14.77 19.03
C ASP A 508 42.51 -16.05 19.49
N ASN A 509 42.00 -16.86 18.53
CA ASN A 509 41.31 -18.12 18.70
C ASN A 509 40.01 -18.10 19.51
N ARG A 510 39.36 -16.94 19.62
CA ARG A 510 38.00 -16.86 20.20
C ARG A 510 36.94 -17.20 19.16
N ARG A 511 35.88 -17.88 19.62
CA ARG A 511 34.72 -18.24 18.82
C ARG A 511 33.58 -17.30 19.13
N ILE A 512 33.19 -16.58 18.12
CA ILE A 512 32.20 -15.46 18.26
C ILE A 512 30.91 -15.89 17.58
N LEU A 513 29.82 -15.83 18.30
CA LEU A 513 28.48 -15.98 17.73
C LEU A 513 27.97 -14.59 17.30
N ILE A 514 27.48 -14.48 16.08
CA ILE A 514 27.07 -13.21 15.48
C ILE A 514 25.58 -13.31 15.13
N PRO A 515 24.66 -13.01 16.09
CA PRO A 515 23.26 -12.88 15.81
C PRO A 515 23.00 -11.64 14.94
N ILE A 516 22.15 -11.81 13.93
CA ILE A 516 21.71 -10.76 13.01
C ILE A 516 20.20 -10.70 13.06
N GLU A 517 19.69 -9.56 13.51
CA GLU A 517 18.28 -9.23 13.43
C GLU A 517 18.05 -8.31 12.24
N TRP A 518 17.11 -8.67 11.38
CA TRP A 518 16.87 -7.99 10.11
C TRP A 518 15.51 -7.30 10.08
N LYS A 519 15.51 -6.01 9.88
CA LYS A 519 14.30 -5.20 9.73
C LYS A 519 14.29 -4.53 8.35
N TYR A 520 13.09 -4.30 7.83
CA TYR A 520 12.94 -3.63 6.54
C TYR A 520 12.01 -2.42 6.68
N VAL A 521 10.70 -2.64 6.66
CA VAL A 521 9.69 -1.57 6.72
C VAL A 521 8.86 -1.61 8.00
N GLU A 522 9.27 -2.39 8.97
CA GLU A 522 8.54 -2.56 10.21
C GLU A 522 8.36 -1.22 10.92
N THR A 523 7.16 -1.04 11.43
CA THR A 523 6.79 -0.02 12.39
C THR A 523 6.06 -0.73 13.51
N TYR A 524 6.46 -0.48 14.75
CA TYR A 524 5.88 -1.14 15.89
C TYR A 524 4.77 -0.28 16.49
N GLU A 525 3.58 -0.89 16.68
CA GLU A 525 2.62 -0.36 17.63
C GLU A 525 3.27 -0.54 18.99
N HIS A 526 3.36 0.51 19.80
CA HIS A 526 3.96 0.43 21.15
C HIS A 526 3.14 -0.46 22.10
N LYS A 527 2.97 -1.72 21.67
CA LYS A 527 2.27 -2.72 22.44
C LYS A 527 3.22 -3.35 23.45
N ARG A 528 2.92 -3.13 24.71
CA ARG A 528 3.67 -3.69 25.83
C ARG A 528 3.57 -5.22 25.82
N ALA A 529 4.68 -5.90 26.03
CA ALA A 529 4.71 -7.34 26.24
C ALA A 529 3.84 -7.74 27.45
N VAL A 530 3.29 -8.95 27.44
CA VAL A 530 2.48 -9.42 28.56
C VAL A 530 3.31 -9.56 29.84
N GLN A 531 2.75 -9.18 31.00
CA GLN A 531 3.47 -9.12 32.27
C GLN A 531 4.21 -10.41 32.61
N SER A 532 3.60 -11.58 32.41
CA SER A 532 4.24 -12.87 32.70
C SER A 532 5.48 -13.14 31.84
N SER A 533 5.57 -12.54 30.66
CA SER A 533 6.76 -12.60 29.80
C SER A 533 7.83 -11.63 30.29
N ILE A 534 7.45 -10.41 30.68
CA ILE A 534 8.36 -9.44 31.29
C ILE A 534 8.98 -10.03 32.56
N ASP A 535 8.18 -10.60 33.47
CA ASP A 535 8.63 -11.21 34.73
C ASP A 535 9.61 -12.36 34.46
N ARG A 536 9.42 -13.12 33.38
CA ARG A 536 10.32 -14.21 32.98
C ARG A 536 11.73 -13.72 32.70
N TYR A 537 11.88 -12.61 31.98
CA TYR A 537 13.19 -12.09 31.60
C TYR A 537 13.80 -11.22 32.70
N THR A 538 13.01 -10.41 33.37
CA THR A 538 13.49 -9.60 34.53
C THR A 538 14.03 -10.49 35.65
N SER A 539 13.38 -11.64 35.96
CA SER A 539 13.88 -12.61 36.94
C SER A 539 15.21 -13.27 36.56
N ARG A 540 15.65 -13.11 35.31
CA ARG A 540 16.93 -13.65 34.80
C ARG A 540 17.97 -12.57 34.52
N LEU A 541 17.67 -11.33 34.85
CA LEU A 541 18.56 -10.20 34.58
C LEU A 541 19.94 -10.38 35.26
N ASP A 542 19.96 -10.89 36.51
CA ASP A 542 21.22 -11.17 37.23
C ASP A 542 22.10 -12.21 36.53
N ASN A 543 21.53 -12.98 35.60
CA ASN A 543 22.28 -13.91 34.78
C ASN A 543 22.84 -13.28 33.50
N SER A 544 22.46 -12.05 33.17
CA SER A 544 23.03 -11.37 32.02
C SER A 544 24.40 -10.80 32.32
N SER A 545 25.33 -11.01 31.41
CA SER A 545 26.69 -10.45 31.49
C SER A 545 26.74 -9.03 31.00
N ASN A 546 25.92 -8.67 30.02
CA ASN A 546 25.97 -7.40 29.33
C ASN A 546 24.75 -6.49 29.56
N ILE A 547 23.55 -6.98 29.80
CA ILE A 547 22.42 -6.13 30.14
C ILE A 547 22.63 -5.63 31.57
N LYS A 548 22.76 -4.31 31.71
CA LYS A 548 23.07 -3.64 32.98
C LYS A 548 21.85 -3.57 33.91
N GLU A 549 20.73 -3.17 33.33
CA GLU A 549 19.48 -2.92 34.05
C GLU A 549 18.28 -3.16 33.11
N TRP A 550 17.15 -3.53 33.69
CA TRP A 550 15.92 -3.57 32.93
C TRP A 550 15.36 -2.14 32.77
N ARG A 551 15.06 -1.78 31.56
CA ARG A 551 14.49 -0.48 31.21
C ARG A 551 13.04 -0.65 30.80
N VAL A 552 12.20 0.35 31.02
CA VAL A 552 10.79 0.30 30.65
C VAL A 552 10.61 0.15 29.13
N GLU A 553 11.51 0.73 28.35
CA GLU A 553 11.52 0.63 26.88
C GLU A 553 11.72 -0.82 26.39
N TYR A 554 12.37 -1.68 27.19
CA TYR A 554 12.57 -3.09 26.91
C TYR A 554 11.29 -3.94 27.04
N GLU A 555 10.20 -3.36 27.48
CA GLU A 555 8.89 -4.01 27.55
C GLU A 555 8.11 -3.92 26.22
N TYR A 556 8.66 -3.21 25.24
CA TYR A 556 8.03 -2.95 23.94
C TYR A 556 8.94 -3.44 22.79
N ASP A 557 8.31 -4.01 21.74
CA ASP A 557 9.05 -4.29 20.51
C ASP A 557 9.42 -2.97 19.81
N PRO A 558 10.58 -2.89 19.16
CA PRO A 558 11.52 -3.98 18.87
C PRO A 558 12.52 -4.27 20.00
N LEU A 559 12.60 -3.46 21.06
CA LEU A 559 13.63 -3.61 22.09
C LEU A 559 13.42 -4.89 22.92
N TYR A 560 12.17 -5.29 23.15
CA TYR A 560 11.85 -6.54 23.82
C TYR A 560 12.44 -7.77 23.10
N GLU A 561 12.37 -7.78 21.78
CA GLU A 561 12.97 -8.84 20.95
C GLU A 561 14.49 -8.87 21.10
N LEU A 562 15.15 -7.72 21.01
CA LEU A 562 16.60 -7.58 21.13
C LEU A 562 17.12 -8.03 22.51
N VAL A 563 16.39 -7.71 23.57
CA VAL A 563 16.69 -8.19 24.93
C VAL A 563 16.67 -9.72 24.99
N ARG A 564 15.62 -10.34 24.46
CA ARG A 564 15.46 -11.81 24.42
C ARG A 564 16.60 -12.49 23.68
N GLN A 565 16.96 -11.98 22.51
CA GLN A 565 18.04 -12.51 21.68
C GLN A 565 19.40 -12.36 22.37
N THR A 566 19.68 -11.19 22.96
CA THR A 566 20.92 -10.96 23.71
C THR A 566 21.03 -11.92 24.90
N MET A 567 19.96 -12.03 25.69
CA MET A 567 19.94 -12.97 26.83
C MET A 567 20.10 -14.43 26.38
N LEU A 568 19.51 -14.82 25.25
CA LEU A 568 19.68 -16.17 24.70
C LEU A 568 21.17 -16.47 24.41
N VAL A 569 21.83 -15.57 23.67
CA VAL A 569 23.25 -15.74 23.31
C VAL A 569 24.15 -15.77 24.55
N GLU A 570 23.89 -14.91 25.54
CA GLU A 570 24.63 -14.92 26.81
C GLU A 570 24.43 -16.23 27.60
N GLN A 571 23.23 -16.82 27.57
CA GLN A 571 23.01 -18.12 28.20
C GLN A 571 23.70 -19.27 27.44
N ILE A 572 23.79 -19.18 26.11
CA ILE A 572 24.59 -20.15 25.32
C ILE A 572 26.06 -20.10 25.75
N ILE A 573 26.63 -18.90 25.86
CA ILE A 573 28.00 -18.69 26.30
C ILE A 573 28.23 -19.24 27.73
N LYS A 574 27.32 -18.87 28.65
CA LYS A 574 27.42 -19.29 30.06
C LYS A 574 27.34 -20.79 30.27
N ASN A 575 26.53 -21.47 29.48
CA ASN A 575 26.38 -22.91 29.57
C ASN A 575 27.59 -23.70 29.01
N ASN A 576 28.47 -23.02 28.28
CA ASN A 576 29.71 -23.55 27.71
C ASN A 576 29.52 -24.91 27.08
N ASP A 577 28.59 -25.01 26.13
CA ASP A 577 28.26 -26.26 25.45
C ASP A 577 29.50 -26.76 24.68
N THR A 578 29.92 -28.01 24.93
CA THR A 578 31.11 -28.57 24.31
C THR A 578 30.96 -28.82 22.81
N VAL A 579 29.74 -28.89 22.32
CA VAL A 579 29.45 -29.08 20.89
C VAL A 579 29.44 -27.75 20.14
N LEU A 580 28.96 -26.65 20.77
CA LEU A 580 29.09 -25.29 20.26
C LEU A 580 29.77 -24.40 21.31
N PRO A 581 31.11 -24.48 21.43
CA PRO A 581 31.81 -23.58 22.34
C PRO A 581 31.82 -22.17 21.78
N VAL A 582 31.24 -21.22 22.52
CA VAL A 582 31.15 -19.81 22.19
C VAL A 582 31.83 -19.00 23.31
N ASP A 583 32.78 -18.16 22.94
CA ASP A 583 33.55 -17.36 23.89
C ASP A 583 32.97 -15.96 24.05
N ASP A 584 32.37 -15.42 22.98
CA ASP A 584 31.80 -14.07 22.99
C ASP A 584 30.75 -13.91 21.86
N TYR A 585 30.12 -12.74 21.75
CA TYR A 585 29.15 -12.44 20.71
C TYR A 585 29.26 -11.02 20.18
N LEU A 586 28.73 -10.80 18.97
CA LEU A 586 28.53 -9.50 18.34
C LEU A 586 27.12 -9.44 17.75
N HIS A 587 26.21 -8.71 18.36
CA HIS A 587 24.83 -8.60 17.91
C HIS A 587 24.70 -7.48 16.86
N ILE A 588 24.24 -7.82 15.68
CA ILE A 588 24.04 -6.89 14.56
C ILE A 588 22.53 -6.72 14.32
N ASN A 589 22.07 -5.50 14.33
CA ASN A 589 20.72 -5.16 13.91
C ASN A 589 20.79 -4.42 12.58
N VAL A 590 20.21 -5.01 11.54
CA VAL A 590 20.22 -4.47 10.17
C VAL A 590 18.92 -3.73 9.92
N ILE A 591 19.01 -2.42 9.71
CA ILE A 591 17.88 -1.53 9.48
C ILE A 591 18.22 -0.58 8.33
N PRO A 592 17.37 -0.43 7.29
CA PRO A 592 17.57 0.56 6.23
C PRO A 592 17.72 1.98 6.78
N GLY A 593 18.62 2.76 6.18
CA GLY A 593 18.89 4.13 6.61
C GLY A 593 17.67 5.05 6.58
N GLY A 594 16.80 4.84 5.60
CA GLY A 594 15.55 5.60 5.45
C GLY A 594 14.48 5.28 6.50
N ASN A 595 14.56 4.16 7.23
CA ASN A 595 13.64 3.84 8.33
C ASN A 595 14.11 4.52 9.62
N VAL A 596 14.05 5.86 9.61
CA VAL A 596 14.59 6.71 10.68
C VAL A 596 13.88 6.48 12.01
N GLU A 597 12.56 6.27 12.00
CA GLU A 597 11.77 6.00 13.21
C GLU A 597 12.29 4.76 13.92
N LEU A 598 12.35 3.63 13.21
CA LEU A 598 12.81 2.37 13.79
C LEU A 598 14.27 2.43 14.24
N ARG A 599 15.13 3.09 13.47
CA ARG A 599 16.53 3.31 13.88
C ARG A 599 16.64 4.10 15.17
N SER A 600 15.79 5.13 15.34
CA SER A 600 15.74 5.93 16.57
C SER A 600 15.30 5.08 17.76
N GLU A 601 14.27 4.25 17.60
CA GLU A 601 13.81 3.34 18.67
C GLU A 601 14.91 2.34 19.05
N VAL A 602 15.51 1.67 18.07
CA VAL A 602 16.56 0.68 18.31
C VAL A 602 17.82 1.29 18.90
N SER A 603 18.11 2.56 18.63
CA SER A 603 19.27 3.26 19.20
C SER A 603 19.21 3.38 20.74
N LEU A 604 18.06 3.18 21.34
CA LEU A 604 17.89 3.16 22.81
C LEU A 604 18.40 1.84 23.43
N PHE A 605 18.52 0.77 22.65
CA PHE A 605 18.91 -0.53 23.16
C PHE A 605 20.31 -0.56 23.80
N PRO A 606 21.36 -0.01 23.13
CA PRO A 606 22.72 0.00 23.71
C PRO A 606 22.85 0.77 25.02
N GLU A 607 21.90 1.68 25.32
CA GLU A 607 21.99 2.49 26.54
C GLU A 607 21.84 1.68 27.82
N GLY A 608 21.20 0.52 27.76
CA GLY A 608 21.08 -0.41 28.88
C GLY A 608 22.15 -1.53 28.89
N LEU A 609 23.13 -1.47 27.98
CA LEU A 609 24.24 -2.43 27.92
C LEU A 609 25.45 -1.93 28.71
N LYS A 610 26.20 -2.87 29.36
CA LYS A 610 27.51 -2.60 29.99
C LYS A 610 28.58 -2.36 28.93
N ASP A 611 28.59 -3.21 27.91
CA ASP A 611 29.48 -3.10 26.75
C ASP A 611 28.65 -2.85 25.49
N LYS A 612 28.53 -1.57 25.16
CA LYS A 612 27.77 -1.09 23.98
C LYS A 612 28.39 -1.55 22.67
N GLY A 613 29.70 -1.82 22.63
CA GLY A 613 30.41 -2.26 21.43
C GLY A 613 30.06 -3.68 20.98
N LYS A 614 29.25 -4.42 21.75
CA LYS A 614 28.70 -5.72 21.35
C LYS A 614 27.39 -5.62 20.55
N PHE A 615 26.93 -4.41 20.31
CA PHE A 615 25.70 -4.18 19.54
C PHE A 615 25.96 -3.14 18.44
N ILE A 616 25.59 -3.47 17.21
CA ILE A 616 25.81 -2.63 16.03
C ILE A 616 24.48 -2.45 15.30
N ILE A 617 24.13 -1.22 14.93
CA ILE A 617 23.04 -0.89 14.01
C ILE A 617 23.65 -0.59 12.64
N LEU A 618 23.29 -1.36 11.63
CA LEU A 618 23.88 -1.28 10.31
C LEU A 618 22.83 -1.15 9.21
N GLU A 619 23.19 -0.45 8.13
CA GLU A 619 22.36 -0.40 6.92
C GLU A 619 22.65 -1.59 6.01
N PRO A 620 21.64 -2.18 5.33
CA PRO A 620 21.86 -3.26 4.39
C PRO A 620 22.90 -2.93 3.31
N SER A 621 22.86 -1.72 2.78
CA SER A 621 23.82 -1.25 1.76
C SER A 621 25.25 -1.22 2.27
N LYS A 622 25.48 -0.80 3.53
CA LYS A 622 26.80 -0.79 4.16
C LYS A 622 27.30 -2.20 4.46
N LEU A 623 26.38 -3.09 4.88
CA LEU A 623 26.69 -4.50 5.08
C LEU A 623 27.21 -5.16 3.80
N MET A 624 26.60 -4.89 2.66
CA MET A 624 26.92 -5.53 1.38
C MET A 624 28.04 -4.83 0.59
N LEU A 625 28.42 -3.62 0.97
CA LEU A 625 29.44 -2.83 0.24
C LEU A 625 30.78 -3.57 0.03
N PRO A 626 31.31 -4.33 1.01
CA PRO A 626 32.62 -5.00 0.86
C PRO A 626 32.68 -6.06 -0.26
N ILE A 627 31.52 -6.58 -0.65
CA ILE A 627 31.43 -7.61 -1.71
C ILE A 627 31.02 -7.06 -3.07
N LYS A 628 30.84 -5.75 -3.22
CA LYS A 628 30.43 -5.14 -4.49
C LYS A 628 31.33 -5.55 -5.66
N GLY A 629 32.63 -5.66 -5.44
CA GLY A 629 33.59 -6.02 -6.48
C GLY A 629 33.53 -7.49 -6.93
N THR A 630 33.13 -8.39 -6.05
CA THR A 630 33.07 -9.83 -6.30
C THR A 630 31.68 -10.34 -6.66
N HIS A 631 30.61 -9.62 -6.23
CA HIS A 631 29.21 -10.00 -6.41
C HIS A 631 28.41 -8.87 -7.06
N LEU A 632 28.89 -8.34 -8.18
CA LEU A 632 28.31 -7.15 -8.80
C LEU A 632 26.84 -7.34 -9.18
N ASP A 633 26.44 -8.49 -9.71
CA ASP A 633 25.05 -8.75 -10.11
C ASP A 633 24.11 -8.78 -8.90
N LEU A 634 24.52 -9.44 -7.82
CA LEU A 634 23.79 -9.43 -6.55
C LEU A 634 23.67 -8.00 -6.00
N TYR A 635 24.80 -7.28 -5.96
CA TYR A 635 24.85 -5.91 -5.44
C TYR A 635 23.88 -5.00 -6.22
N ASN A 636 23.92 -5.04 -7.55
CA ASN A 636 23.05 -4.25 -8.42
C ASN A 636 21.57 -4.63 -8.23
N TYR A 637 21.25 -5.93 -8.07
CA TYR A 637 19.90 -6.38 -7.76
C TYR A 637 19.38 -5.79 -6.44
N LEU A 638 20.21 -5.86 -5.39
CA LEU A 638 19.86 -5.37 -4.07
C LEU A 638 19.72 -3.84 -4.04
N GLU A 639 20.66 -3.12 -4.67
CA GLU A 639 20.64 -1.66 -4.80
C GLU A 639 19.37 -1.18 -5.52
N PHE A 640 19.06 -1.79 -6.66
CA PHE A 640 17.87 -1.44 -7.44
C PHE A 640 16.58 -1.73 -6.68
N ARG A 641 16.53 -2.82 -5.92
CA ARG A 641 15.32 -3.26 -5.26
C ARG A 641 15.07 -2.62 -3.89
N TYR A 642 16.12 -2.47 -3.06
CA TYR A 642 15.96 -2.17 -1.64
C TYR A 642 16.56 -0.84 -1.18
N TRP A 643 17.52 -0.28 -1.91
CA TRP A 643 18.33 0.83 -1.40
C TRP A 643 18.10 2.17 -2.11
N GLN A 644 17.12 2.29 -3.01
CA GLN A 644 16.78 3.52 -3.74
C GLN A 644 15.73 4.35 -3.02
#